data_425f395f9ac5188d0a065851acd368c8
#
_entry.id   425f395f9ac5188d0a065851acd368c8
#
_cell.length_a   1.000
_cell.length_b   1.000
_cell.length_c   1.000
_cell.angle_alpha   90.00
_cell.angle_beta   90.00
_cell.angle_gamma   90.00
#
_symmetry.space_group_name_H-M   'P 1'
#
loop_
_entity.id
_entity.type
_entity.pdbx_description
1 polymer ?
#
loop_
_entity_poly.entity_id
_entity_poly.type
_entity_poly.pdbx_seq_one_letter_code
_entity_poly.pdbx_strand_id
1 'polypeptide(L)'
;MTKIEVNRTLASMNRKVRIVLIITACFAVLIGIGIGIVIGATKNIQNFEHIGDYKPAVPSQILDIKDRLITEFFSDEKREIVSIDELPRHLIYALITREDQDFFKHHGFSLRGTLRAGLNLILGRYFSGGSTITQQIAGHLYANRSEISFTRKLKELWWALQLERSLTKYEILELYLNKMYFGSGVYGVEAASRFYFNHSARDLTLAESVALVIQLANPVRYNPIRYPNRLKKIQYEVLQQMVRLGYATQEDADQSFEEYWSNYDYTRSSSSTAFLEREDKAPYFSEYIRQELNELLYGSLDIYKDGFIVHTTLNLDFQERADQLMREGIAKVNADYQASSANRMVFAEEKFIPLIDLLSLTFNIEDIRVAGTKSQQKSVALYQKQINPILDMASMLMGAEDLKFAARIGYSKAQKSAKKNTVEGALVTLENSTGYILAMVGGSRFESINQFNRAVQAKVQPGSAFKPLYYAAAVERKKITPATMLYDGPVVFWNDDGTPYTPMNYKGEWQGPVLARTALAKSMNVPSLKILDAVGFDAAIQTAAALLGIEDPNEIERIFPRKYPLGLGIISISPLQMARAFATMANQGREVVPLAIRYIEDRNGKIILEPEKELRNVQRKKGKAAQIISPQTAYIMTDIMKSTVEFGTLAYAANTVNGLPMPMAGKTGTTQNWSDIWTVGYSPYYTTAIWFGFDQPGNSLGVNQTGATVPGPIWARFMKDIHTNLPPKDFPRPDGIINMSVTARSGLIPPPGYTGRTIQEVFIAGTEPKKFDDMHEFEMERNQITLERLRNAILPQEVPLEEAIPNVGLQIDPRILTGSPPPSHKATLPSEQPASGKKESRNPLLD
;
A
#
# COMPACT_ATOMS: atom_id res chain seq x y z
N MET A 1 -1.05 75.05 -0.27
CA MET A 1 -1.02 75.03 1.19
C MET A 1 0.25 74.40 1.73
N THR A 2 1.05 75.18 2.47
CA THR A 2 2.29 74.65 3.05
C THR A 2 2.02 73.76 4.25
N LYS A 3 2.91 72.81 4.56
CA LYS A 3 2.81 71.89 5.71
C LYS A 3 2.57 72.61 7.05
N ILE A 4 2.92 73.87 7.15
CA ILE A 4 2.73 74.77 8.31
C ILE A 4 1.29 75.28 8.43
N GLU A 5 0.65 75.60 7.29
CA GLU A 5 -0.74 76.10 7.28
C GLU A 5 -1.74 75.01 7.65
N VAL A 6 -1.50 73.74 7.12
CA VAL A 6 -2.33 72.56 7.48
C VAL A 6 -2.26 72.24 8.97
N ASN A 7 -1.08 72.33 9.57
CA ASN A 7 -0.91 72.08 11.00
C ASN A 7 -1.56 73.17 11.88
N ARG A 8 -1.58 74.44 11.46
CA ARG A 8 -2.26 75.51 12.19
C ARG A 8 -3.79 75.37 12.14
N THR A 9 -4.36 75.04 10.97
CA THR A 9 -5.81 74.84 10.83
C THR A 9 -6.27 73.59 11.61
N LEU A 10 -5.51 72.54 11.66
CA LEU A 10 -5.81 71.35 12.48
C LEU A 10 -5.70 71.62 13.98
N ALA A 11 -4.81 72.57 14.40
CA ALA A 11 -4.64 72.88 15.80
C ALA A 11 -5.79 73.80 16.37
N SER A 12 -6.46 74.56 15.52
CA SER A 12 -7.58 75.40 15.92
C SER A 12 -8.96 74.72 15.92
N MET A 13 -9.06 73.45 15.40
CA MET A 13 -10.33 72.77 15.31
C MET A 13 -10.71 72.08 16.62
N ASN A 14 -12.02 72.04 16.91
CA ASN A 14 -12.58 71.35 18.08
C ASN A 14 -12.12 69.85 18.10
N ARG A 15 -11.69 69.38 19.29
CA ARG A 15 -11.17 68.02 19.50
C ARG A 15 -12.03 66.92 18.87
N LYS A 16 -13.37 67.05 18.93
CA LYS A 16 -14.33 66.09 18.34
C LYS A 16 -14.27 66.11 16.81
N VAL A 17 -14.16 67.26 16.16
CA VAL A 17 -14.06 67.42 14.70
C VAL A 17 -12.73 66.83 14.18
N ARG A 18 -11.63 67.03 14.92
CA ARG A 18 -10.33 66.43 14.61
C ARG A 18 -10.33 64.90 14.66
N ILE A 19 -10.98 64.32 15.69
CA ILE A 19 -11.13 62.87 15.81
C ILE A 19 -11.97 62.32 14.63
N VAL A 20 -13.07 62.99 14.28
CA VAL A 20 -13.91 62.57 13.13
C VAL A 20 -13.12 62.62 11.83
N LEU A 21 -12.32 63.64 11.58
CA LEU A 21 -11.49 63.78 10.38
C LEU A 21 -10.42 62.71 10.32
N ILE A 22 -9.77 62.40 11.43
CA ILE A 22 -8.78 61.32 11.52
C ILE A 22 -9.43 59.94 11.23
N ILE A 23 -10.57 59.65 11.84
CA ILE A 23 -11.33 58.43 11.59
C ILE A 23 -11.75 58.36 10.12
N THR A 24 -12.27 59.45 9.55
CA THR A 24 -12.67 59.48 8.13
C THR A 24 -11.46 59.30 7.20
N ALA A 25 -10.32 59.93 7.52
CA ALA A 25 -9.08 59.74 6.76
C ALA A 25 -8.53 58.31 6.84
N CYS A 26 -8.51 57.72 8.03
CA CYS A 26 -8.13 56.29 8.24
C CYS A 26 -9.08 55.37 7.51
N PHE A 27 -10.38 55.66 7.50
CA PHE A 27 -11.38 54.87 6.78
C PHE A 27 -11.21 54.98 5.26
N ALA A 28 -10.94 56.18 4.76
CA ALA A 28 -10.65 56.41 3.35
C ALA A 28 -9.35 55.68 2.89
N VAL A 29 -8.31 55.69 3.74
CA VAL A 29 -7.06 54.94 3.46
C VAL A 29 -7.31 53.46 3.46
N LEU A 30 -8.09 52.95 4.42
CA LEU A 30 -8.44 51.52 4.47
C LEU A 30 -9.28 51.09 3.25
N ILE A 31 -10.22 51.92 2.83
CA ILE A 31 -10.97 51.67 1.56
C ILE A 31 -10.05 51.71 0.35
N GLY A 32 -9.14 52.67 0.28
CA GLY A 32 -8.16 52.77 -0.81
C GLY A 32 -7.24 51.58 -0.89
N ILE A 33 -6.74 51.08 0.24
CA ILE A 33 -5.97 49.83 0.34
C ILE A 33 -6.81 48.65 -0.11
N GLY A 34 -8.07 48.55 0.35
CA GLY A 34 -9.00 47.50 -0.05
C GLY A 34 -9.24 47.47 -1.57
N ILE A 35 -9.53 48.63 -2.15
CA ILE A 35 -9.70 48.76 -3.63
C ILE A 35 -8.40 48.42 -4.35
N GLY A 36 -7.24 48.89 -3.88
CA GLY A 36 -5.95 48.61 -4.46
C GLY A 36 -5.60 47.11 -4.48
N ILE A 37 -5.92 46.40 -3.37
CA ILE A 37 -5.77 44.94 -3.28
C ILE A 37 -6.69 44.22 -4.28
N VAL A 38 -7.96 44.67 -4.40
CA VAL A 38 -8.91 44.08 -5.36
C VAL A 38 -8.43 44.30 -6.79
N ILE A 39 -8.02 45.53 -7.15
CA ILE A 39 -7.48 45.85 -8.50
C ILE A 39 -6.20 45.06 -8.77
N GLY A 40 -5.29 44.94 -7.81
CA GLY A 40 -4.06 44.13 -7.93
C GLY A 40 -4.34 42.63 -8.10
N ALA A 41 -5.28 42.09 -7.36
CA ALA A 41 -5.69 40.72 -7.44
C ALA A 41 -6.44 40.37 -8.74
N THR A 42 -7.09 41.38 -9.37
CA THR A 42 -7.88 41.19 -10.60
C THR A 42 -7.11 41.57 -11.87
N LYS A 43 -5.95 42.25 -11.77
CA LYS A 43 -5.18 42.76 -12.91
C LYS A 43 -4.69 41.66 -13.89
N ASN A 44 -4.56 40.42 -13.44
CA ASN A 44 -4.11 39.27 -14.26
C ASN A 44 -5.24 38.29 -14.58
N ILE A 45 -6.50 38.70 -14.41
CA ILE A 45 -7.63 37.88 -14.79
C ILE A 45 -7.83 38.03 -16.30
N GLN A 46 -7.51 36.98 -17.07
CA GLN A 46 -7.75 36.93 -18.50
C GLN A 46 -9.24 37.22 -18.78
N ASN A 47 -9.51 38.10 -19.73
CA ASN A 47 -10.86 38.37 -20.21
C ASN A 47 -11.44 37.09 -20.81
N PHE A 48 -12.61 36.65 -20.33
CA PHE A 48 -13.33 35.54 -20.93
C PHE A 48 -13.87 35.98 -22.28
N GLU A 49 -13.23 35.51 -23.32
CA GLU A 49 -13.85 35.39 -24.64
C GLU A 49 -14.69 34.09 -24.59
N HIS A 50 -16.01 34.28 -24.65
CA HIS A 50 -17.07 33.31 -24.85
C HIS A 50 -17.07 32.00 -24.07
N ILE A 51 -18.18 31.74 -23.40
CA ILE A 51 -18.69 30.42 -22.93
C ILE A 51 -18.70 29.35 -24.07
N GLY A 52 -18.43 29.79 -25.34
CA GLY A 52 -18.32 28.93 -26.52
C GLY A 52 -17.00 28.21 -26.72
N ASP A 53 -15.92 28.51 -25.99
CA ASP A 53 -14.63 27.82 -26.07
C ASP A 53 -14.52 26.59 -25.13
N TYR A 54 -15.62 25.92 -24.89
CA TYR A 54 -15.61 24.62 -24.25
C TYR A 54 -14.92 23.62 -25.17
N LYS A 55 -13.61 23.42 -24.97
CA LYS A 55 -12.90 22.30 -25.59
C LYS A 55 -13.44 21.02 -24.96
N PRO A 56 -14.04 20.12 -25.74
CA PRO A 56 -14.52 18.86 -25.20
C PRO A 56 -13.39 18.15 -24.47
N ALA A 57 -13.69 17.55 -23.32
CA ALA A 57 -12.73 16.73 -22.59
C ALA A 57 -12.28 15.59 -23.50
N VAL A 58 -10.97 15.52 -23.72
CA VAL A 58 -10.35 14.43 -24.47
C VAL A 58 -9.73 13.47 -23.46
N PRO A 59 -10.04 12.17 -23.51
CA PRO A 59 -9.44 11.20 -22.60
C PRO A 59 -7.94 11.14 -22.81
N SER A 60 -7.19 10.96 -21.72
CA SER A 60 -5.77 10.68 -21.81
C SER A 60 -5.54 9.21 -22.08
N GLN A 61 -4.71 8.91 -23.05
CA GLN A 61 -4.37 7.56 -23.48
C GLN A 61 -3.11 7.08 -22.79
N ILE A 62 -3.16 5.86 -22.25
CA ILE A 62 -2.01 5.19 -21.65
C ILE A 62 -1.57 4.08 -22.58
N LEU A 63 -0.37 4.21 -23.10
CA LEU A 63 0.19 3.32 -24.11
C LEU A 63 1.31 2.45 -23.51
N ASP A 64 1.41 1.21 -23.99
CA ASP A 64 2.50 0.30 -23.64
C ASP A 64 3.81 0.66 -24.38
N ILE A 65 4.87 -0.10 -24.14
CA ILE A 65 6.19 0.12 -24.78
C ILE A 65 6.17 0.00 -26.30
N LYS A 66 5.15 -0.65 -26.86
CA LYS A 66 4.92 -0.84 -28.31
C LYS A 66 3.82 0.10 -28.85
N ASP A 67 3.48 1.14 -28.09
CA ASP A 67 2.43 2.11 -28.41
C ASP A 67 1.02 1.51 -28.57
N ARG A 68 0.76 0.35 -27.93
CA ARG A 68 -0.57 -0.25 -27.88
C ARG A 68 -1.34 0.29 -26.68
N LEU A 69 -2.64 0.54 -26.86
CA LEU A 69 -3.51 1.08 -25.80
C LEU A 69 -3.63 0.07 -24.64
N ILE A 70 -3.26 0.53 -23.44
CA ILE A 70 -3.51 -0.15 -22.17
C ILE A 70 -4.90 0.22 -21.66
N THR A 71 -5.14 1.52 -21.50
CA THR A 71 -6.40 2.09 -21.02
C THR A 71 -6.49 3.57 -21.38
N GLU A 72 -7.65 4.16 -21.14
CA GLU A 72 -7.88 5.60 -21.28
C GLU A 72 -8.32 6.19 -19.94
N PHE A 73 -7.72 7.31 -19.55
CA PHE A 73 -8.20 8.11 -18.43
C PHE A 73 -9.12 9.20 -18.97
N PHE A 74 -10.38 9.11 -18.62
CA PHE A 74 -11.34 10.13 -18.93
C PHE A 74 -12.11 10.49 -17.67
N SER A 75 -12.51 11.75 -17.59
CA SER A 75 -13.56 12.09 -16.68
C SER A 75 -14.82 11.39 -17.21
N ASP A 76 -15.60 10.78 -16.33
CA ASP A 76 -16.94 10.30 -16.66
C ASP A 76 -17.85 11.49 -17.08
N GLU A 77 -17.38 12.26 -18.05
CA GLU A 77 -18.13 13.30 -18.75
C GLU A 77 -18.90 12.69 -19.93
N LYS A 78 -19.56 11.55 -19.77
CA LYS A 78 -20.91 11.45 -20.26
C LYS A 78 -21.75 12.20 -19.24
N ARG A 79 -21.51 13.51 -19.14
CA ARG A 79 -22.43 14.40 -18.45
C ARG A 79 -23.71 14.37 -19.26
N GLU A 80 -24.65 13.59 -18.86
CA GLU A 80 -26.04 13.96 -19.09
C GLU A 80 -26.23 15.24 -18.26
N ILE A 81 -26.10 16.38 -18.93
CA ILE A 81 -26.44 17.68 -18.34
C ILE A 81 -27.95 17.61 -18.15
N VAL A 82 -28.37 17.64 -16.92
CA VAL A 82 -29.81 17.66 -16.57
C VAL A 82 -30.21 19.09 -16.36
N SER A 83 -31.23 19.53 -17.05
CA SER A 83 -31.81 20.86 -16.82
C SER A 83 -32.36 20.95 -15.40
N ILE A 84 -32.24 22.14 -14.80
CA ILE A 84 -32.76 22.39 -13.44
C ILE A 84 -34.24 22.15 -13.34
N ASP A 85 -34.98 22.35 -14.44
CA ASP A 85 -36.45 22.14 -14.53
C ASP A 85 -36.85 20.66 -14.51
N GLU A 86 -35.92 19.75 -14.84
CA GLU A 86 -36.12 18.31 -14.79
C GLU A 86 -35.79 17.70 -13.44
N LEU A 87 -35.12 18.45 -12.56
CA LEU A 87 -34.72 17.99 -11.24
C LEU A 87 -35.83 18.19 -10.20
N PRO A 88 -35.98 17.25 -9.25
CA PRO A 88 -36.97 17.38 -8.20
C PRO A 88 -36.70 18.60 -7.32
N ARG A 89 -37.76 19.36 -7.00
CA ARG A 89 -37.67 20.61 -6.20
C ARG A 89 -37.03 20.40 -4.83
N HIS A 90 -37.24 19.23 -4.22
CA HIS A 90 -36.67 18.93 -2.91
C HIS A 90 -35.14 18.79 -2.96
N LEU A 91 -34.53 18.45 -4.11
CA LEU A 91 -33.05 18.49 -4.28
C LEU A 91 -32.53 19.94 -4.19
N ILE A 92 -33.23 20.87 -4.85
CA ILE A 92 -32.88 22.30 -4.82
C ILE A 92 -33.05 22.83 -3.39
N TYR A 93 -34.15 22.49 -2.72
CA TYR A 93 -34.40 22.89 -1.35
C TYR A 93 -33.39 22.30 -0.36
N ALA A 94 -32.99 21.04 -0.53
CA ALA A 94 -31.93 20.40 0.25
C ALA A 94 -30.60 21.14 0.08
N LEU A 95 -30.23 21.48 -1.17
CA LEU A 95 -29.01 22.20 -1.49
C LEU A 95 -29.00 23.59 -0.82
N ILE A 96 -30.06 24.35 -0.95
CA ILE A 96 -30.17 25.68 -0.34
C ILE A 96 -30.17 25.58 1.19
N THR A 97 -30.90 24.63 1.75
CA THR A 97 -30.96 24.41 3.20
C THR A 97 -29.57 24.15 3.78
N ARG A 98 -28.75 23.38 3.10
CA ARG A 98 -27.46 22.92 3.60
C ARG A 98 -26.34 23.90 3.32
N GLU A 99 -26.26 24.41 2.08
CA GLU A 99 -25.11 25.16 1.60
C GLU A 99 -25.30 26.67 1.68
N ASP A 100 -26.54 27.19 1.41
CA ASP A 100 -26.76 28.62 1.29
C ASP A 100 -28.24 29.02 1.45
N GLN A 101 -28.70 29.14 2.69
CA GLN A 101 -30.12 29.45 3.00
C GLN A 101 -30.63 30.78 2.44
N ASP A 102 -29.76 31.74 2.22
CA ASP A 102 -30.09 33.06 1.70
C ASP A 102 -29.75 33.17 0.19
N PHE A 103 -29.56 32.06 -0.53
CA PHE A 103 -29.11 32.03 -1.92
C PHE A 103 -29.92 32.97 -2.84
N PHE A 104 -31.24 32.96 -2.74
CA PHE A 104 -32.10 33.83 -3.53
C PHE A 104 -32.17 35.28 -3.07
N LYS A 105 -31.57 35.65 -1.92
CA LYS A 105 -31.63 36.99 -1.32
C LYS A 105 -30.37 37.82 -1.55
N HIS A 106 -29.26 37.19 -1.90
CA HIS A 106 -27.99 37.89 -2.11
C HIS A 106 -27.50 37.82 -3.57
N HIS A 107 -26.52 38.63 -3.93
CA HIS A 107 -25.90 38.69 -5.25
C HIS A 107 -24.46 38.21 -5.18
N GLY A 108 -24.28 36.90 -5.09
CA GLY A 108 -22.98 36.20 -5.12
C GLY A 108 -22.26 36.08 -3.76
N PHE A 109 -22.54 36.89 -2.76
CA PHE A 109 -21.98 36.76 -1.43
C PHE A 109 -22.97 37.17 -0.34
N SER A 110 -22.87 36.55 0.84
CA SER A 110 -23.67 36.88 2.01
C SER A 110 -22.86 37.72 2.99
N LEU A 111 -23.22 38.98 3.16
CA LEU A 111 -22.57 39.88 4.14
C LEU A 111 -22.70 39.32 5.56
N ARG A 112 -23.88 38.77 5.92
CA ARG A 112 -24.12 38.13 7.23
C ARG A 112 -23.27 36.89 7.43
N GLY A 113 -23.14 36.05 6.39
CA GLY A 113 -22.32 34.85 6.41
C GLY A 113 -20.83 35.19 6.58
N THR A 114 -20.35 36.19 5.86
CA THR A 114 -18.96 36.66 5.91
C THR A 114 -18.61 37.29 7.27
N LEU A 115 -19.48 38.12 7.84
CA LEU A 115 -19.31 38.72 9.15
C LEU A 115 -19.34 37.67 10.27
N ARG A 116 -20.24 36.70 10.19
CA ARG A 116 -20.30 35.59 11.14
C ARG A 116 -19.04 34.71 11.07
N ALA A 117 -18.53 34.42 9.87
CA ALA A 117 -17.30 33.68 9.69
C ALA A 117 -16.08 34.43 10.24
N GLY A 118 -16.01 35.75 10.03
CA GLY A 118 -14.99 36.62 10.59
C GLY A 118 -15.01 36.68 12.10
N LEU A 119 -16.19 36.82 12.69
CA LEU A 119 -16.39 36.80 14.14
C LEU A 119 -15.99 35.45 14.78
N ASN A 120 -16.35 34.33 14.14
CA ASN A 120 -15.96 33.02 14.60
C ASN A 120 -14.44 32.78 14.51
N LEU A 121 -13.78 33.33 13.51
CA LEU A 121 -12.31 33.33 13.40
C LEU A 121 -11.65 34.07 14.56
N ILE A 122 -12.15 35.26 14.88
CA ILE A 122 -11.63 36.09 15.98
C ILE A 122 -11.88 35.42 17.36
N LEU A 123 -12.99 34.69 17.50
CA LEU A 123 -13.36 33.98 18.72
C LEU A 123 -12.75 32.58 18.84
N GLY A 124 -11.84 32.16 17.91
CA GLY A 124 -11.20 30.87 17.93
C GLY A 124 -12.15 29.67 17.76
N ARG A 125 -13.36 29.89 17.25
CA ARG A 125 -14.35 28.84 16.99
C ARG A 125 -14.15 28.28 15.57
N TYR A 126 -14.29 26.98 15.42
CA TYR A 126 -14.07 26.28 14.13
C TYR A 126 -14.85 26.91 12.98
N PHE A 127 -14.19 26.98 11.81
CA PHE A 127 -14.76 27.44 10.53
C PHE A 127 -16.01 26.64 10.17
N SER A 128 -17.17 27.21 10.23
CA SER A 128 -18.38 26.70 9.62
C SER A 128 -18.86 27.65 8.54
N GLY A 129 -18.89 27.15 7.28
CA GLY A 129 -19.60 27.60 6.12
C GLY A 129 -20.01 29.10 6.00
N GLY A 130 -19.11 29.92 5.47
CA GLY A 130 -19.43 31.29 5.12
C GLY A 130 -19.39 31.58 3.60
N SER A 131 -19.11 30.55 2.78
CA SER A 131 -19.07 30.68 1.31
C SER A 131 -20.43 30.33 0.71
N THR A 132 -20.91 31.18 -0.22
CA THR A 132 -22.15 30.95 -0.94
C THR A 132 -22.00 29.89 -2.03
N ILE A 133 -23.11 29.32 -2.53
CA ILE A 133 -23.14 28.42 -3.69
C ILE A 133 -22.40 29.04 -4.89
N THR A 134 -22.68 30.34 -5.15
CA THR A 134 -22.02 31.06 -6.26
C THR A 134 -20.51 31.18 -6.05
N GLN A 135 -20.03 31.41 -4.83
CA GLN A 135 -18.59 31.41 -4.53
C GLN A 135 -17.96 30.02 -4.67
N GLN A 136 -18.66 28.95 -4.28
CA GLN A 136 -18.17 27.58 -4.44
C GLN A 136 -17.98 27.21 -5.90
N ILE A 137 -18.98 27.48 -6.76
CA ILE A 137 -18.86 27.20 -8.20
C ILE A 137 -17.84 28.11 -8.88
N ALA A 138 -17.75 29.39 -8.50
CA ALA A 138 -16.74 30.30 -8.98
C ALA A 138 -15.31 29.82 -8.63
N GLY A 139 -15.12 29.33 -7.42
CA GLY A 139 -13.87 28.71 -6.98
C GLY A 139 -13.52 27.44 -7.76
N HIS A 140 -14.53 26.66 -8.12
CA HIS A 140 -14.36 25.43 -8.90
C HIS A 140 -14.00 25.68 -10.38
N LEU A 141 -14.55 26.72 -10.96
CA LEU A 141 -14.38 27.05 -12.37
C LEU A 141 -13.11 27.85 -12.63
N TYR A 142 -12.73 28.75 -11.71
CA TYR A 142 -11.78 29.82 -11.99
C TYR A 142 -10.65 30.00 -10.98
N ALA A 143 -10.63 29.24 -9.86
CA ALA A 143 -9.58 29.35 -8.86
C ALA A 143 -8.81 28.03 -8.69
N ASN A 144 -7.47 28.13 -8.69
CA ASN A 144 -6.63 26.96 -8.45
C ASN A 144 -6.77 26.53 -6.98
N ARG A 145 -7.27 25.30 -6.72
CA ARG A 145 -7.56 24.78 -5.39
C ARG A 145 -6.32 24.51 -4.54
N SER A 146 -5.15 24.39 -5.14
CA SER A 146 -3.88 24.14 -4.43
C SER A 146 -3.38 25.34 -3.63
N GLU A 147 -3.87 26.56 -3.91
CA GLU A 147 -3.43 27.76 -3.21
C GLU A 147 -4.36 28.11 -2.05
N ILE A 148 -3.92 27.90 -0.82
CA ILE A 148 -4.59 28.45 0.38
C ILE A 148 -4.10 29.88 0.58
N SER A 149 -4.72 30.87 -0.09
CA SER A 149 -4.35 32.26 0.03
C SER A 149 -5.55 33.19 0.11
N PHE A 150 -5.35 34.35 0.73
CA PHE A 150 -6.35 35.41 0.76
C PHE A 150 -6.69 35.93 -0.65
N THR A 151 -5.70 35.96 -1.55
CA THR A 151 -5.86 36.33 -2.95
C THR A 151 -6.81 35.40 -3.72
N ARG A 152 -6.77 34.12 -3.43
CA ARG A 152 -7.73 33.15 -3.98
C ARG A 152 -9.17 33.51 -3.57
N LYS A 153 -9.38 33.86 -2.31
CA LYS A 153 -10.74 34.19 -1.81
C LYS A 153 -11.30 35.46 -2.44
N LEU A 154 -10.42 36.42 -2.77
CA LEU A 154 -10.81 37.63 -3.54
C LEU A 154 -11.15 37.29 -5.00
N LYS A 155 -10.40 36.38 -5.63
CA LYS A 155 -10.72 35.88 -6.98
C LYS A 155 -12.08 35.14 -7.00
N GLU A 156 -12.31 34.25 -6.03
CA GLU A 156 -13.61 33.56 -5.89
C GLU A 156 -14.76 34.56 -5.77
N LEU A 157 -14.61 35.61 -4.94
CA LEU A 157 -15.63 36.64 -4.78
C LEU A 157 -15.87 37.44 -6.06
N TRP A 158 -14.80 37.81 -6.75
CA TRP A 158 -14.91 38.53 -8.04
C TRP A 158 -15.67 37.72 -9.08
N TRP A 159 -15.30 36.45 -9.26
CA TRP A 159 -15.96 35.56 -10.21
C TRP A 159 -17.40 35.24 -9.80
N ALA A 160 -17.69 35.13 -8.51
CA ALA A 160 -19.05 34.97 -8.03
C ALA A 160 -19.94 36.19 -8.44
N LEU A 161 -19.41 37.38 -8.32
CA LEU A 161 -20.14 38.59 -8.76
C LEU A 161 -20.35 38.61 -10.30
N GLN A 162 -19.36 38.14 -11.07
CA GLN A 162 -19.49 38.05 -12.54
C GLN A 162 -20.55 37.01 -12.94
N LEU A 163 -20.53 35.84 -12.30
CA LEU A 163 -21.53 34.79 -12.52
C LEU A 163 -22.96 35.31 -12.27
N GLU A 164 -23.16 36.00 -11.15
CA GLU A 164 -24.49 36.58 -10.82
C GLU A 164 -24.95 37.69 -11.75
N ARG A 165 -24.02 38.35 -12.46
CA ARG A 165 -24.36 39.33 -13.51
C ARG A 165 -24.73 38.67 -14.83
N SER A 166 -24.17 37.50 -15.11
CA SER A 166 -24.29 36.84 -16.41
C SER A 166 -25.33 35.74 -16.43
N LEU A 167 -25.66 35.18 -15.27
CA LEU A 167 -26.54 34.00 -15.11
C LEU A 167 -27.64 34.28 -14.11
N THR A 168 -28.82 33.70 -14.34
CA THR A 168 -29.91 33.67 -13.37
C THR A 168 -29.57 32.74 -12.19
N LYS A 169 -30.28 32.87 -11.08
CA LYS A 169 -30.15 31.98 -9.91
C LYS A 169 -30.32 30.49 -10.27
N TYR A 170 -31.25 30.17 -11.13
CA TYR A 170 -31.51 28.80 -11.55
C TYR A 170 -30.42 28.28 -12.47
N GLU A 171 -29.89 29.07 -13.38
CA GLU A 171 -28.73 28.70 -14.20
C GLU A 171 -27.45 28.47 -13.36
N ILE A 172 -27.27 29.25 -12.27
CA ILE A 172 -26.16 29.02 -11.31
C ILE A 172 -26.33 27.68 -10.58
N LEU A 173 -27.56 27.33 -10.15
CA LEU A 173 -27.85 26.04 -9.51
C LEU A 173 -27.67 24.88 -10.49
N GLU A 174 -28.13 25.03 -11.73
CA GLU A 174 -27.92 24.05 -12.79
C GLU A 174 -26.43 23.80 -13.03
N LEU A 175 -25.67 24.88 -13.21
CA LEU A 175 -24.23 24.82 -13.38
C LEU A 175 -23.56 24.14 -12.17
N TYR A 176 -23.99 24.47 -10.95
CA TYR A 176 -23.46 23.90 -9.72
C TYR A 176 -23.73 22.38 -9.65
N LEU A 177 -24.97 21.95 -9.80
CA LEU A 177 -25.37 20.54 -9.72
C LEU A 177 -24.73 19.69 -10.81
N ASN A 178 -24.53 20.23 -12.01
CA ASN A 178 -23.90 19.53 -13.13
C ASN A 178 -22.37 19.52 -13.07
N LYS A 179 -21.73 20.38 -12.26
CA LYS A 179 -20.27 20.52 -12.25
C LYS A 179 -19.59 20.03 -10.98
N MET A 180 -20.31 19.95 -9.86
CA MET A 180 -19.70 19.63 -8.57
C MET A 180 -19.32 18.15 -8.46
N TYR A 181 -18.28 17.91 -7.65
CA TYR A 181 -17.75 16.58 -7.35
C TYR A 181 -18.52 15.94 -6.19
N PHE A 182 -19.05 14.75 -6.42
CA PHE A 182 -19.85 13.99 -5.45
C PHE A 182 -19.08 12.81 -4.80
N GLY A 183 -17.78 12.72 -5.00
CA GLY A 183 -16.96 11.64 -4.46
C GLY A 183 -16.84 10.43 -5.41
N SER A 184 -15.92 9.51 -5.09
CA SER A 184 -15.71 8.27 -5.86
C SER A 184 -15.45 8.46 -7.37
N GLY A 185 -14.88 9.62 -7.77
CA GLY A 185 -14.62 9.95 -9.17
C GLY A 185 -15.83 10.52 -9.93
N VAL A 186 -16.95 10.75 -9.26
CA VAL A 186 -18.22 11.12 -9.90
C VAL A 186 -18.43 12.64 -9.86
N TYR A 187 -18.72 13.24 -11.02
CA TYR A 187 -19.03 14.65 -11.21
C TYR A 187 -20.43 14.82 -11.83
N GLY A 188 -21.19 15.77 -11.30
CA GLY A 188 -22.55 16.06 -11.75
C GLY A 188 -23.61 15.18 -11.06
N VAL A 189 -24.79 15.75 -10.89
CA VAL A 189 -25.89 15.15 -10.11
C VAL A 189 -26.48 13.90 -10.76
N GLU A 190 -26.58 13.85 -12.09
CA GLU A 190 -27.11 12.68 -12.80
C GLU A 190 -26.18 11.47 -12.65
N ALA A 191 -24.88 11.68 -12.88
CA ALA A 191 -23.90 10.62 -12.68
C ALA A 191 -23.83 10.18 -11.20
N ALA A 192 -23.99 11.10 -10.25
CA ALA A 192 -24.03 10.81 -8.84
C ALA A 192 -25.29 10.00 -8.46
N SER A 193 -26.45 10.34 -8.96
CA SER A 193 -27.68 9.58 -8.74
C SER A 193 -27.56 8.16 -9.28
N ARG A 194 -27.12 8.00 -10.52
CA ARG A 194 -26.92 6.67 -11.12
C ARG A 194 -25.89 5.86 -10.34
N PHE A 195 -24.80 6.51 -9.91
CA PHE A 195 -23.74 5.85 -9.15
C PHE A 195 -24.20 5.42 -7.75
N TYR A 196 -24.85 6.31 -6.99
CA TYR A 196 -25.20 6.03 -5.60
C TYR A 196 -26.53 5.32 -5.44
N PHE A 197 -27.49 5.50 -6.37
CA PHE A 197 -28.86 4.99 -6.23
C PHE A 197 -29.34 4.14 -7.40
N ASN A 198 -28.58 4.10 -8.52
CA ASN A 198 -28.87 3.30 -9.71
C ASN A 198 -30.12 3.74 -10.49
N HIS A 199 -30.48 5.03 -10.41
CA HIS A 199 -31.55 5.64 -11.19
C HIS A 199 -31.22 7.10 -11.55
N SER A 200 -32.03 7.73 -12.41
CA SER A 200 -31.83 9.12 -12.84
C SER A 200 -31.99 10.11 -11.69
N ALA A 201 -31.28 11.24 -11.76
CA ALA A 201 -31.46 12.35 -10.82
C ALA A 201 -32.88 12.96 -10.85
N ARG A 202 -33.63 12.74 -11.94
CA ARG A 202 -35.04 13.14 -12.06
C ARG A 202 -35.95 12.41 -11.07
N ASP A 203 -35.55 11.19 -10.68
CA ASP A 203 -36.33 10.29 -9.83
C ASP A 203 -35.82 10.25 -8.38
N LEU A 204 -34.91 11.15 -7.99
CA LEU A 204 -34.39 11.22 -6.63
C LEU A 204 -35.51 11.41 -5.60
N THR A 205 -35.53 10.61 -4.56
CA THR A 205 -36.35 10.80 -3.38
C THR A 205 -35.82 11.95 -2.51
N LEU A 206 -36.61 12.41 -1.53
CA LEU A 206 -36.21 13.46 -0.61
C LEU A 206 -34.97 13.05 0.18
N ALA A 207 -34.90 11.83 0.72
CA ALA A 207 -33.77 11.33 1.47
C ALA A 207 -32.51 11.17 0.60
N GLU A 208 -32.63 10.70 -0.64
CA GLU A 208 -31.53 10.58 -1.58
C GLU A 208 -30.98 11.94 -1.99
N SER A 209 -31.86 12.90 -2.22
CA SER A 209 -31.49 14.29 -2.52
C SER A 209 -30.65 14.89 -1.39
N VAL A 210 -31.08 14.71 -0.14
CA VAL A 210 -30.33 15.16 1.03
C VAL A 210 -29.00 14.42 1.16
N ALA A 211 -28.97 13.11 0.86
CA ALA A 211 -27.74 12.32 0.89
C ALA A 211 -26.68 12.83 -0.10
N LEU A 212 -27.09 13.17 -1.34
CA LEU A 212 -26.19 13.76 -2.33
C LEU A 212 -25.70 15.13 -1.90
N VAL A 213 -26.57 15.97 -1.41
CA VAL A 213 -26.19 17.34 -0.97
C VAL A 213 -25.20 17.32 0.20
N ILE A 214 -25.34 16.39 1.14
CA ILE A 214 -24.38 16.26 2.26
C ILE A 214 -22.97 15.92 1.75
N GLN A 215 -22.87 15.16 0.67
CA GLN A 215 -21.58 14.81 0.08
C GLN A 215 -20.81 16.02 -0.47
N LEU A 216 -21.50 17.01 -1.01
CA LEU A 216 -20.87 18.21 -1.58
C LEU A 216 -19.96 18.92 -0.58
N ALA A 217 -20.33 18.92 0.70
CA ALA A 217 -19.54 19.55 1.76
C ALA A 217 -18.19 18.83 2.01
N ASN A 218 -18.16 17.50 1.95
CA ASN A 218 -16.97 16.68 2.06
C ASN A 218 -17.21 15.26 1.51
N PRO A 219 -16.95 15.04 0.21
CA PRO A 219 -17.23 13.78 -0.46
C PRO A 219 -16.51 12.56 0.11
N VAL A 220 -15.35 12.76 0.75
CA VAL A 220 -14.59 11.67 1.39
C VAL A 220 -15.21 11.29 2.73
N ARG A 221 -15.58 12.29 3.53
CA ARG A 221 -16.04 12.09 4.92
C ARG A 221 -17.49 11.62 5.01
N TYR A 222 -18.31 12.01 4.03
CA TYR A 222 -19.76 11.75 4.02
C TYR A 222 -20.19 10.79 2.92
N ASN A 223 -19.24 10.02 2.40
CA ASN A 223 -19.54 9.02 1.38
C ASN A 223 -20.59 8.01 1.91
N PRO A 224 -21.74 7.87 1.26
CA PRO A 224 -22.82 6.98 1.72
C PRO A 224 -22.35 5.54 1.87
N ILE A 225 -21.53 5.08 0.94
CA ILE A 225 -21.09 3.69 0.88
C ILE A 225 -20.01 3.38 1.94
N ARG A 226 -19.09 4.33 2.18
CA ARG A 226 -17.99 4.14 3.16
C ARG A 226 -18.39 4.43 4.60
N TYR A 227 -19.25 5.42 4.80
CA TYR A 227 -19.59 5.94 6.13
C TYR A 227 -21.10 6.16 6.31
N PRO A 228 -21.94 5.12 6.10
CA PRO A 228 -23.40 5.25 6.12
C PRO A 228 -23.93 5.82 7.44
N ASN A 229 -23.36 5.42 8.58
CA ASN A 229 -23.80 5.91 9.89
C ASN A 229 -23.52 7.41 10.12
N ARG A 230 -22.46 7.95 9.50
CA ARG A 230 -22.22 9.42 9.55
C ARG A 230 -23.23 10.16 8.70
N LEU A 231 -23.48 9.63 7.52
CA LEU A 231 -24.49 10.20 6.62
C LEU A 231 -25.84 10.19 7.29
N LYS A 232 -26.27 9.05 7.86
CA LYS A 232 -27.58 8.89 8.52
C LYS A 232 -27.84 9.98 9.54
N LYS A 233 -26.87 10.25 10.41
CA LYS A 233 -27.00 11.30 11.45
C LYS A 233 -27.23 12.69 10.84
N ILE A 234 -26.39 13.07 9.89
CA ILE A 234 -26.45 14.41 9.29
C ILE A 234 -27.68 14.55 8.38
N GLN A 235 -28.07 13.47 7.69
CA GLN A 235 -29.25 13.45 6.84
C GLN A 235 -30.51 13.76 7.65
N TYR A 236 -30.66 13.14 8.82
CA TYR A 236 -31.77 13.44 9.71
C TYR A 236 -31.77 14.91 10.16
N GLU A 237 -30.58 15.45 10.54
CA GLU A 237 -30.43 16.86 10.93
C GLU A 237 -30.85 17.82 9.79
N VAL A 238 -30.46 17.53 8.55
CA VAL A 238 -30.82 18.34 7.38
C VAL A 238 -32.29 18.24 7.05
N LEU A 239 -32.88 17.04 7.09
CA LEU A 239 -34.33 16.85 6.90
C LEU A 239 -35.13 17.66 7.94
N GLN A 240 -34.77 17.60 9.21
CA GLN A 240 -35.40 18.42 10.26
C GLN A 240 -35.23 19.92 10.02
N GLN A 241 -34.12 20.33 9.40
CA GLN A 241 -33.92 21.73 9.01
C GLN A 241 -34.80 22.13 7.83
N MET A 242 -34.99 21.25 6.84
CA MET A 242 -35.92 21.46 5.73
C MET A 242 -37.37 21.64 6.23
N VAL A 243 -37.80 20.83 7.21
CA VAL A 243 -39.09 20.94 7.85
C VAL A 243 -39.25 22.30 8.53
N ARG A 244 -38.25 22.74 9.31
CA ARG A 244 -38.24 24.05 9.98
C ARG A 244 -38.33 25.23 9.00
N LEU A 245 -37.78 25.07 7.78
CA LEU A 245 -37.81 26.08 6.72
C LEU A 245 -39.07 26.00 5.84
N GLY A 246 -39.95 25.02 6.07
CA GLY A 246 -41.14 24.81 5.31
C GLY A 246 -40.96 24.20 3.92
N TYR A 247 -39.83 23.54 3.68
CA TYR A 247 -39.49 22.87 2.42
C TYR A 247 -39.94 21.41 2.35
N ALA A 248 -40.30 20.82 3.49
CA ALA A 248 -40.86 19.47 3.58
C ALA A 248 -41.81 19.42 4.80
N THR A 249 -42.77 18.49 4.77
CA THR A 249 -43.56 18.19 5.97
C THR A 249 -42.77 17.25 6.89
N GLN A 250 -43.18 17.17 8.17
CA GLN A 250 -42.52 16.23 9.09
C GLN A 250 -42.76 14.79 8.65
N GLU A 251 -43.97 14.50 8.17
CA GLU A 251 -44.34 13.18 7.71
C GLU A 251 -43.52 12.73 6.49
N ASP A 252 -43.35 13.60 5.47
CA ASP A 252 -42.56 13.31 4.28
C ASP A 252 -41.08 13.09 4.65
N ALA A 253 -40.56 13.88 5.60
CA ALA A 253 -39.15 13.78 6.04
C ALA A 253 -38.88 12.45 6.77
N ASP A 254 -39.77 12.08 7.70
CA ASP A 254 -39.63 10.85 8.48
C ASP A 254 -39.87 9.61 7.60
N GLN A 255 -40.91 9.61 6.78
CA GLN A 255 -41.20 8.51 5.85
C GLN A 255 -40.03 8.28 4.87
N SER A 256 -39.55 9.33 4.20
CA SER A 256 -38.49 9.20 3.21
C SER A 256 -37.16 8.76 3.87
N PHE A 257 -36.89 9.22 5.11
CA PHE A 257 -35.71 8.81 5.87
C PHE A 257 -35.77 7.31 6.23
N GLU A 258 -36.91 6.84 6.76
CA GLU A 258 -37.10 5.45 7.14
C GLU A 258 -37.06 4.53 5.91
N GLU A 259 -37.73 4.90 4.82
CA GLU A 259 -37.72 4.14 3.57
C GLU A 259 -36.31 4.02 3.00
N TYR A 260 -35.51 5.09 2.98
CA TYR A 260 -34.15 5.07 2.50
C TYR A 260 -33.26 4.13 3.33
N TRP A 261 -33.33 4.18 4.67
CA TRP A 261 -32.46 3.38 5.51
C TRP A 261 -32.92 1.94 5.71
N SER A 262 -34.21 1.67 5.59
CA SER A 262 -34.73 0.29 5.62
C SER A 262 -34.32 -0.49 4.37
N ASN A 263 -34.20 0.16 3.22
CA ASN A 263 -33.79 -0.44 1.96
C ASN A 263 -32.29 -0.31 1.67
N TYR A 264 -31.52 0.31 2.58
CA TYR A 264 -30.12 0.60 2.34
C TYR A 264 -29.26 -0.67 2.27
N ASP A 265 -28.54 -0.85 1.16
CA ASP A 265 -27.62 -2.00 0.99
C ASP A 265 -26.23 -1.72 1.56
N TYR A 266 -25.97 -2.23 2.77
CA TYR A 266 -24.66 -2.15 3.44
C TYR A 266 -23.57 -3.01 2.81
N THR A 267 -23.90 -3.88 1.85
CA THR A 267 -22.93 -4.73 1.15
C THR A 267 -22.35 -4.05 -0.07
N ARG A 268 -22.93 -2.95 -0.46
CA ARG A 268 -22.52 -2.20 -1.64
C ARG A 268 -21.11 -1.63 -1.48
N SER A 269 -20.32 -1.82 -2.51
CA SER A 269 -18.95 -1.35 -2.60
C SER A 269 -18.90 0.01 -3.33
N SER A 270 -17.93 0.84 -2.97
CA SER A 270 -17.72 2.18 -3.53
C SER A 270 -17.07 2.20 -4.92
N SER A 271 -17.20 1.12 -5.71
CA SER A 271 -16.69 1.11 -7.06
C SER A 271 -17.64 1.83 -8.01
N SER A 272 -17.08 2.70 -8.81
CA SER A 272 -17.71 3.17 -10.03
C SER A 272 -17.88 1.97 -10.97
N THR A 273 -19.12 1.54 -11.25
CA THR A 273 -19.41 0.53 -12.26
C THR A 273 -18.94 0.99 -13.65
N ALA A 274 -18.97 2.29 -13.90
CA ALA A 274 -18.48 2.88 -15.14
C ALA A 274 -16.98 2.69 -15.36
N PHE A 275 -16.17 2.63 -14.28
CA PHE A 275 -14.73 2.34 -14.36
C PHE A 275 -14.46 0.85 -14.62
N LEU A 276 -15.37 -0.04 -14.22
CA LEU A 276 -15.23 -1.50 -14.38
C LEU A 276 -15.78 -2.02 -15.72
N GLU A 277 -16.59 -1.23 -16.43
CA GLU A 277 -17.18 -1.63 -17.73
C GLU A 277 -16.25 -1.45 -18.92
N ARG A 278 -15.05 -0.85 -18.72
CA ARG A 278 -14.06 -0.70 -19.78
C ARG A 278 -12.85 -1.59 -19.51
N GLU A 279 -12.36 -2.19 -20.59
CA GLU A 279 -11.24 -3.13 -20.61
C GLU A 279 -9.93 -2.41 -20.30
N ASP A 280 -9.56 -2.31 -19.02
CA ASP A 280 -8.21 -1.95 -18.61
C ASP A 280 -7.36 -3.20 -18.57
N LYS A 281 -6.36 -3.26 -19.47
CA LYS A 281 -5.50 -4.44 -19.65
C LYS A 281 -4.46 -4.61 -18.54
N ALA A 282 -4.22 -3.58 -17.72
CA ALA A 282 -3.22 -3.60 -16.65
C ALA A 282 -3.64 -2.70 -15.47
N PRO A 283 -4.77 -2.96 -14.79
CA PRO A 283 -5.39 -1.99 -13.89
C PRO A 283 -4.54 -1.59 -12.68
N TYR A 284 -3.72 -2.48 -12.13
CA TYR A 284 -2.77 -2.11 -11.07
C TYR A 284 -1.66 -1.17 -11.56
N PHE A 285 -1.18 -1.39 -12.79
CA PHE A 285 -0.20 -0.51 -13.40
C PHE A 285 -0.81 0.83 -13.81
N SER A 286 -2.01 0.82 -14.37
CA SER A 286 -2.75 2.03 -14.73
C SER A 286 -2.99 2.93 -13.51
N GLU A 287 -3.36 2.35 -12.37
CA GLU A 287 -3.51 3.10 -11.12
C GLU A 287 -2.16 3.64 -10.60
N TYR A 288 -1.09 2.88 -10.76
CA TYR A 288 0.27 3.34 -10.46
C TYR A 288 0.66 4.54 -11.35
N ILE A 289 0.43 4.45 -12.66
CA ILE A 289 0.64 5.56 -13.61
C ILE A 289 -0.21 6.78 -13.23
N ARG A 290 -1.46 6.59 -12.84
CA ARG A 290 -2.34 7.68 -12.42
C ARG A 290 -1.79 8.43 -11.19
N GLN A 291 -1.22 7.72 -10.23
CA GLN A 291 -0.59 8.32 -9.06
C GLN A 291 0.69 9.08 -9.45
N GLU A 292 1.55 8.49 -10.27
CA GLU A 292 2.76 9.15 -10.78
C GLU A 292 2.46 10.40 -11.59
N LEU A 293 1.44 10.35 -12.45
CA LEU A 293 1.01 11.52 -13.23
C LEU A 293 0.53 12.68 -12.34
N ASN A 294 -0.23 12.36 -11.27
CA ASN A 294 -0.67 13.39 -10.33
C ASN A 294 0.51 14.06 -9.60
N GLU A 295 1.56 13.31 -9.31
CA GLU A 295 2.79 13.86 -8.70
C GLU A 295 3.59 14.68 -9.71
N LEU A 296 3.82 14.16 -10.91
CA LEU A 296 4.60 14.84 -11.97
C LEU A 296 3.94 16.13 -12.45
N LEU A 297 2.62 16.16 -12.55
CA LEU A 297 1.87 17.33 -13.04
C LEU A 297 1.50 18.31 -11.91
N TYR A 298 1.92 18.06 -10.67
CA TYR A 298 1.66 18.91 -9.50
C TYR A 298 0.17 19.31 -9.33
N GLY A 299 -0.77 18.49 -9.86
CA GLY A 299 -2.20 18.81 -9.89
C GLY A 299 -2.58 20.05 -10.72
N SER A 300 -1.66 20.58 -11.54
CA SER A 300 -1.89 21.78 -12.36
C SER A 300 -2.58 21.47 -13.69
N LEU A 301 -2.53 20.21 -14.13
CA LEU A 301 -3.15 19.73 -15.37
C LEU A 301 -4.13 18.59 -15.02
N ASP A 302 -5.24 18.51 -15.75
CA ASP A 302 -6.28 17.52 -15.51
C ASP A 302 -6.07 16.31 -16.43
N ILE A 303 -5.52 15.23 -15.85
CA ILE A 303 -5.25 13.95 -16.56
C ILE A 303 -6.49 13.34 -17.21
N TYR A 304 -7.69 13.77 -16.81
CA TYR A 304 -8.95 13.24 -17.32
C TYR A 304 -9.57 14.09 -18.45
N LYS A 305 -9.04 15.31 -18.71
CA LYS A 305 -9.65 16.27 -19.62
C LYS A 305 -8.72 16.79 -20.69
N ASP A 306 -7.42 16.84 -20.40
CA ASP A 306 -6.47 17.54 -21.25
C ASP A 306 -5.98 16.71 -22.44
N GLY A 307 -6.33 15.39 -22.47
CA GLY A 307 -6.05 14.51 -23.59
C GLY A 307 -4.57 14.20 -23.78
N PHE A 308 -3.88 13.83 -22.69
CA PHE A 308 -2.49 13.43 -22.75
C PHE A 308 -2.31 12.07 -23.42
N ILE A 309 -1.18 11.89 -24.09
CA ILE A 309 -0.71 10.59 -24.55
C ILE A 309 0.50 10.22 -23.68
N VAL A 310 0.33 9.18 -22.85
CA VAL A 310 1.34 8.76 -21.89
C VAL A 310 2.01 7.49 -22.39
N HIS A 311 3.27 7.61 -22.81
CA HIS A 311 4.08 6.49 -23.25
C HIS A 311 4.76 5.84 -22.07
N THR A 312 4.31 4.62 -21.74
CA THR A 312 4.80 3.87 -20.59
C THR A 312 5.85 2.82 -20.97
N THR A 313 6.38 2.16 -19.96
CA THR A 313 7.36 1.08 -20.13
C THR A 313 6.74 -0.31 -20.12
N LEU A 314 5.45 -0.44 -19.77
CA LEU A 314 4.77 -1.73 -19.68
C LEU A 314 4.81 -2.48 -21.01
N ASN A 315 5.00 -3.78 -20.96
CA ASN A 315 4.84 -4.66 -22.12
C ASN A 315 3.57 -5.50 -21.94
N LEU A 316 2.55 -5.24 -22.75
CA LEU A 316 1.25 -5.92 -22.62
C LEU A 316 1.35 -7.45 -22.77
N ASP A 317 2.29 -7.96 -23.57
CA ASP A 317 2.46 -9.41 -23.72
C ASP A 317 3.00 -10.04 -22.43
N PHE A 318 3.91 -9.34 -21.73
CA PHE A 318 4.42 -9.77 -20.43
C PHE A 318 3.37 -9.63 -19.35
N GLN A 319 2.60 -8.55 -19.40
CA GLN A 319 1.54 -8.27 -18.43
C GLN A 319 0.44 -9.34 -18.48
N GLU A 320 -0.05 -9.67 -19.67
CA GLU A 320 -1.09 -10.69 -19.83
C GLU A 320 -0.64 -12.04 -19.29
N ARG A 321 0.62 -12.42 -19.56
CA ARG A 321 1.18 -13.66 -19.06
C ARG A 321 1.37 -13.64 -17.54
N ALA A 322 1.83 -12.51 -16.98
CA ALA A 322 1.97 -12.31 -15.54
C ALA A 322 0.60 -12.41 -14.83
N ASP A 323 -0.41 -11.75 -15.36
CA ASP A 323 -1.78 -11.76 -14.84
C ASP A 323 -2.38 -13.18 -14.83
N GLN A 324 -2.19 -13.92 -15.92
CA GLN A 324 -2.67 -15.30 -16.01
C GLN A 324 -2.02 -16.17 -14.93
N LEU A 325 -0.69 -16.20 -14.88
CA LEU A 325 0.06 -17.04 -13.95
C LEU A 325 -0.19 -16.66 -12.48
N MET A 326 -0.31 -15.37 -12.18
CA MET A 326 -0.60 -14.92 -10.83
C MET A 326 -2.04 -15.25 -10.40
N ARG A 327 -3.03 -15.10 -11.27
CA ARG A 327 -4.42 -15.54 -10.99
C ARG A 327 -4.50 -17.03 -10.70
N GLU A 328 -3.87 -17.85 -11.53
CA GLU A 328 -3.79 -19.31 -11.33
C GLU A 328 -3.10 -19.64 -9.99
N GLY A 329 -1.96 -19.00 -9.73
CA GLY A 329 -1.19 -19.21 -8.50
C GLY A 329 -1.94 -18.80 -7.24
N ILE A 330 -2.52 -17.61 -7.21
CA ILE A 330 -3.30 -17.12 -6.07
C ILE A 330 -4.53 -18.02 -5.81
N ALA A 331 -5.23 -18.41 -6.87
CA ALA A 331 -6.39 -19.31 -6.75
C ALA A 331 -5.99 -20.66 -6.15
N LYS A 332 -4.86 -21.25 -6.60
CA LYS A 332 -4.33 -22.51 -6.08
C LYS A 332 -3.96 -22.39 -4.60
N VAL A 333 -3.18 -21.37 -4.23
CA VAL A 333 -2.75 -21.18 -2.83
C VAL A 333 -3.95 -20.94 -1.92
N ASN A 334 -4.95 -20.18 -2.36
CA ASN A 334 -6.18 -20.00 -1.60
C ASN A 334 -6.95 -21.32 -1.42
N ALA A 335 -7.02 -22.16 -2.45
CA ALA A 335 -7.65 -23.49 -2.34
C ALA A 335 -6.89 -24.40 -1.35
N ASP A 336 -5.56 -24.44 -1.42
CA ASP A 336 -4.69 -25.18 -0.51
C ASP A 336 -4.81 -24.64 0.94
N TYR A 337 -4.84 -23.34 1.12
CA TYR A 337 -5.04 -22.69 2.42
C TYR A 337 -6.40 -23.07 3.03
N GLN A 338 -7.46 -22.98 2.24
CA GLN A 338 -8.80 -23.36 2.69
C GLN A 338 -8.90 -24.86 3.04
N ALA A 339 -8.28 -25.73 2.25
CA ALA A 339 -8.23 -27.15 2.51
C ALA A 339 -7.45 -27.48 3.80
N SER A 340 -6.32 -26.82 4.03
CA SER A 340 -5.48 -27.02 5.23
C SER A 340 -6.14 -26.48 6.50
N SER A 341 -6.82 -25.33 6.42
CA SER A 341 -7.57 -24.79 7.55
C SER A 341 -8.81 -25.62 7.89
N ALA A 342 -9.48 -26.20 6.89
CA ALA A 342 -10.59 -27.12 7.11
C ALA A 342 -10.15 -28.39 7.85
N ASN A 343 -8.95 -28.92 7.59
CA ASN A 343 -8.43 -30.12 8.26
C ASN A 343 -8.01 -29.88 9.72
N ARG A 344 -7.74 -28.64 10.13
CA ARG A 344 -7.41 -28.31 11.53
C ARG A 344 -8.62 -28.20 12.45
N MET A 345 -9.81 -28.04 11.88
CA MET A 345 -11.06 -27.75 12.59
C MET A 345 -12.11 -28.88 12.49
N VAL A 346 -11.65 -30.12 12.35
CA VAL A 346 -12.56 -31.26 12.08
C VAL A 346 -13.22 -31.76 13.35
N PHE A 347 -14.45 -31.62 13.56
CA PHE A 347 -15.50 -32.38 14.29
C PHE A 347 -16.40 -31.60 15.26
N ALA A 348 -15.92 -30.67 16.08
CA ALA A 348 -16.79 -29.91 16.98
C ALA A 348 -17.34 -28.62 16.33
N GLU A 349 -16.60 -28.14 15.37
CA GLU A 349 -16.77 -26.79 14.79
C GLU A 349 -17.76 -26.75 13.62
N GLU A 350 -17.91 -27.82 12.85
CA GLU A 350 -18.81 -27.82 11.68
C GLU A 350 -20.29 -27.64 11.99
N LYS A 351 -20.74 -28.00 13.19
CA LYS A 351 -22.16 -27.90 13.56
C LYS A 351 -22.52 -26.63 14.35
N PHE A 352 -21.63 -26.17 15.22
CA PHE A 352 -21.97 -25.08 16.17
C PHE A 352 -21.38 -23.73 15.78
N ILE A 353 -20.21 -23.68 15.15
CA ILE A 353 -19.59 -22.41 14.77
C ILE A 353 -20.40 -21.62 13.74
N PRO A 354 -21.01 -22.22 12.68
CA PRO A 354 -21.85 -21.47 11.77
C PRO A 354 -23.07 -20.80 12.46
N LEU A 355 -23.60 -21.44 13.50
CA LEU A 355 -24.69 -20.88 14.29
C LEU A 355 -24.20 -19.73 15.20
N ILE A 356 -23.04 -19.90 15.84
CA ILE A 356 -22.42 -18.85 16.68
C ILE A 356 -22.02 -17.64 15.83
N ASP A 357 -21.40 -17.86 14.67
CA ASP A 357 -21.06 -16.79 13.74
C ASP A 357 -22.30 -16.10 13.18
N LEU A 358 -23.37 -16.87 12.90
CA LEU A 358 -24.64 -16.31 12.44
C LEU A 358 -25.28 -15.43 13.53
N LEU A 359 -25.28 -15.87 14.78
CA LEU A 359 -25.76 -15.08 15.92
C LEU A 359 -24.88 -13.84 16.14
N SER A 360 -23.56 -14.00 16.07
CA SER A 360 -22.61 -12.89 16.14
C SER A 360 -22.85 -11.87 15.03
N LEU A 361 -23.12 -12.31 13.81
CA LEU A 361 -23.48 -11.46 12.68
C LEU A 361 -24.80 -10.74 12.90
N THR A 362 -25.80 -11.47 13.38
CA THR A 362 -27.18 -10.94 13.57
C THR A 362 -27.20 -9.88 14.67
N PHE A 363 -26.46 -10.10 15.75
CA PHE A 363 -26.46 -9.20 16.93
C PHE A 363 -25.22 -8.30 17.02
N ASN A 364 -24.31 -8.35 16.03
CA ASN A 364 -23.08 -7.56 15.96
C ASN A 364 -22.16 -7.71 17.20
N ILE A 365 -22.02 -8.93 17.73
CA ILE A 365 -21.18 -9.26 18.88
C ILE A 365 -19.80 -9.66 18.37
N GLU A 366 -18.79 -8.77 18.47
CA GLU A 366 -17.45 -8.98 17.88
C GLU A 366 -16.60 -10.01 18.63
N ASP A 367 -16.77 -10.13 19.96
CA ASP A 367 -15.90 -10.93 20.83
C ASP A 367 -16.16 -12.46 20.78
N ILE A 368 -17.22 -12.91 20.11
CA ILE A 368 -17.62 -14.32 20.05
C ILE A 368 -17.30 -14.96 18.69
N ARG A 369 -16.61 -14.28 17.80
CA ARG A 369 -16.26 -14.84 16.48
C ARG A 369 -15.10 -15.82 16.56
N VAL A 370 -15.40 -17.09 16.30
CA VAL A 370 -14.42 -18.19 16.44
C VAL A 370 -14.00 -18.78 15.09
N ALA A 371 -14.72 -18.49 14.00
CA ALA A 371 -14.60 -19.26 12.77
C ALA A 371 -13.59 -18.77 11.75
N GLY A 372 -12.95 -19.72 11.09
CA GLY A 372 -12.12 -19.46 9.91
C GLY A 372 -12.96 -19.09 8.67
N THR A 373 -12.28 -18.62 7.61
CA THR A 373 -12.84 -18.04 6.38
C THR A 373 -13.97 -18.83 5.72
N LYS A 374 -13.90 -20.17 5.73
CA LYS A 374 -14.89 -21.04 5.09
C LYS A 374 -16.21 -21.09 5.84
N SER A 375 -16.17 -21.08 7.16
CA SER A 375 -17.36 -21.02 8.01
C SER A 375 -18.02 -19.65 7.91
N GLN A 376 -17.25 -18.56 7.89
CA GLN A 376 -17.75 -17.22 7.68
C GLN A 376 -18.43 -17.07 6.31
N GLN A 377 -17.87 -17.64 5.24
CA GLN A 377 -18.49 -17.64 3.91
C GLN A 377 -19.81 -18.41 3.89
N LYS A 378 -19.88 -19.56 4.57
CA LYS A 378 -21.14 -20.33 4.73
C LYS A 378 -22.18 -19.53 5.53
N SER A 379 -21.76 -18.91 6.63
CA SER A 379 -22.63 -18.07 7.47
C SER A 379 -23.14 -16.84 6.71
N VAL A 380 -22.29 -16.20 5.92
CA VAL A 380 -22.65 -15.10 5.02
C VAL A 380 -23.69 -15.55 3.97
N ALA A 381 -23.47 -16.70 3.32
CA ALA A 381 -24.38 -17.23 2.34
C ALA A 381 -25.74 -17.63 2.97
N LEU A 382 -25.72 -18.21 4.19
CA LEU A 382 -26.93 -18.54 4.94
C LEU A 382 -27.71 -17.28 5.34
N TYR A 383 -26.99 -16.26 5.82
CA TYR A 383 -27.57 -14.96 6.14
C TYR A 383 -28.28 -14.35 4.93
N GLN A 384 -27.63 -14.28 3.77
CA GLN A 384 -28.22 -13.71 2.56
C GLN A 384 -29.49 -14.46 2.10
N LYS A 385 -29.45 -15.80 2.12
CA LYS A 385 -30.52 -16.63 1.53
C LYS A 385 -31.69 -16.90 2.47
N GLN A 386 -31.44 -16.96 3.77
CA GLN A 386 -32.45 -17.41 4.73
C GLN A 386 -32.77 -16.37 5.80
N ILE A 387 -31.75 -15.71 6.36
CA ILE A 387 -31.96 -14.82 7.51
C ILE A 387 -32.40 -13.41 7.09
N ASN A 388 -31.76 -12.82 6.07
CA ASN A 388 -32.13 -11.48 5.63
C ASN A 388 -33.60 -11.38 5.20
N PRO A 389 -34.18 -12.32 4.44
CA PRO A 389 -35.62 -12.30 4.12
C PRO A 389 -36.55 -12.41 5.34
N ILE A 390 -36.11 -13.20 6.36
CA ILE A 390 -36.87 -13.34 7.61
C ILE A 390 -36.82 -12.05 8.43
N LEU A 391 -35.65 -11.42 8.51
CA LEU A 391 -35.49 -10.12 9.17
C LEU A 391 -36.25 -9.00 8.43
N ASP A 392 -36.28 -9.05 7.10
CA ASP A 392 -37.05 -8.12 6.30
C ASP A 392 -38.56 -8.26 6.60
N MET A 393 -39.03 -9.51 6.69
CA MET A 393 -40.45 -9.80 7.02
C MET A 393 -40.76 -9.44 8.48
N ALA A 394 -39.86 -9.74 9.43
CA ALA A 394 -40.02 -9.39 10.83
C ALA A 394 -39.99 -7.87 11.05
N SER A 395 -39.12 -7.16 10.34
CA SER A 395 -39.06 -5.67 10.34
C SER A 395 -40.40 -5.08 9.87
N MET A 396 -40.94 -5.64 8.78
CA MET A 396 -42.24 -5.20 8.23
C MET A 396 -43.44 -5.46 9.16
N LEU A 397 -43.39 -6.56 9.90
CA LEU A 397 -44.54 -6.98 10.76
C LEU A 397 -44.47 -6.40 12.18
N MET A 398 -43.28 -6.17 12.72
CA MET A 398 -43.06 -5.83 14.13
C MET A 398 -42.35 -4.48 14.34
N GLY A 399 -42.03 -3.72 13.27
CA GLY A 399 -41.33 -2.44 13.36
C GLY A 399 -39.89 -2.57 13.90
N ALA A 400 -39.24 -3.74 13.72
CA ALA A 400 -37.91 -4.06 14.28
C ALA A 400 -36.77 -3.62 13.33
N GLU A 401 -36.80 -2.38 12.85
CA GLU A 401 -35.85 -1.86 11.86
C GLU A 401 -34.41 -1.73 12.39
N ASP A 402 -34.25 -1.44 13.69
CA ASP A 402 -32.95 -1.39 14.33
C ASP A 402 -32.24 -2.76 14.31
N LEU A 403 -32.99 -3.85 14.41
CA LEU A 403 -32.45 -5.21 14.32
C LEU A 403 -31.93 -5.51 12.91
N LYS A 404 -32.69 -5.13 11.88
CA LYS A 404 -32.31 -5.25 10.48
C LYS A 404 -31.05 -4.42 10.16
N PHE A 405 -31.00 -3.21 10.70
CA PHE A 405 -29.86 -2.31 10.55
C PHE A 405 -28.59 -2.89 11.22
N ALA A 406 -28.70 -3.38 12.46
CA ALA A 406 -27.60 -4.01 13.17
C ALA A 406 -27.09 -5.28 12.47
N ALA A 407 -28.02 -6.11 11.96
CA ALA A 407 -27.70 -7.32 11.21
C ALA A 407 -26.96 -7.02 9.89
N ARG A 408 -27.37 -5.99 9.16
CA ARG A 408 -26.70 -5.55 7.92
C ARG A 408 -25.30 -4.99 8.16
N ILE A 409 -25.11 -4.24 9.25
CA ILE A 409 -23.77 -3.77 9.64
C ILE A 409 -22.88 -4.96 10.00
N GLY A 410 -23.36 -5.89 10.78
CA GLY A 410 -22.66 -7.11 11.15
C GLY A 410 -22.25 -7.92 9.91
N TYR A 411 -23.16 -8.09 8.96
CA TYR A 411 -22.88 -8.75 7.68
C TYR A 411 -21.78 -8.06 6.88
N SER A 412 -21.85 -6.75 6.71
CA SER A 412 -20.82 -5.95 6.01
C SER A 412 -19.45 -6.06 6.67
N LYS A 413 -19.38 -6.06 8.01
CA LYS A 413 -18.14 -6.26 8.76
C LYS A 413 -17.58 -7.67 8.58
N ALA A 414 -18.43 -8.70 8.60
CA ALA A 414 -18.01 -10.09 8.41
C ALA A 414 -17.50 -10.35 6.99
N GLN A 415 -18.11 -9.77 5.98
CA GLN A 415 -17.63 -9.85 4.59
C GLN A 415 -16.23 -9.21 4.46
N LYS A 416 -15.97 -8.09 5.14
CA LYS A 416 -14.64 -7.47 5.19
C LYS A 416 -13.63 -8.32 5.96
N SER A 417 -14.05 -8.98 7.04
CA SER A 417 -13.19 -9.87 7.84
C SER A 417 -12.84 -11.15 7.08
N ALA A 418 -13.80 -11.73 6.35
CA ALA A 418 -13.55 -12.89 5.49
C ALA A 418 -12.52 -12.58 4.38
N LYS A 419 -12.53 -11.36 3.85
CA LYS A 419 -11.51 -10.88 2.88
C LYS A 419 -10.12 -10.71 3.48
N LYS A 420 -10.00 -10.37 4.76
CA LYS A 420 -8.70 -10.24 5.45
C LYS A 420 -7.90 -11.54 5.49
N ASN A 421 -8.55 -12.68 5.36
CA ASN A 421 -7.94 -14.01 5.40
C ASN A 421 -7.74 -14.61 3.99
N THR A 422 -7.83 -13.81 2.94
CA THR A 422 -7.55 -14.26 1.57
C THR A 422 -6.08 -14.08 1.26
N VAL A 423 -5.46 -15.10 0.70
CA VAL A 423 -4.10 -15.03 0.21
C VAL A 423 -4.07 -14.16 -1.04
N GLU A 424 -3.14 -13.26 -1.07
CA GLU A 424 -2.87 -12.38 -2.19
C GLU A 424 -1.47 -12.60 -2.73
N GLY A 425 -1.14 -11.99 -3.86
CA GLY A 425 0.17 -12.08 -4.46
C GLY A 425 0.52 -10.86 -5.28
N ALA A 426 1.81 -10.66 -5.52
CA ALA A 426 2.30 -9.60 -6.37
C ALA A 426 3.42 -10.11 -7.27
N LEU A 427 3.50 -9.56 -8.47
CA LEU A 427 4.59 -9.78 -9.40
C LEU A 427 5.03 -8.44 -9.98
N VAL A 428 6.33 -8.23 -10.06
CA VAL A 428 6.90 -7.10 -10.79
C VAL A 428 8.13 -7.55 -11.56
N THR A 429 8.23 -7.07 -12.81
CA THR A 429 9.35 -7.38 -13.70
C THR A 429 10.01 -6.11 -14.19
N LEU A 430 11.34 -6.05 -14.04
CA LEU A 430 12.19 -4.94 -14.48
C LEU A 430 13.11 -5.39 -15.61
N GLU A 431 13.34 -4.50 -16.57
CA GLU A 431 14.46 -4.63 -17.50
C GLU A 431 15.75 -4.15 -16.81
N ASN A 432 16.76 -5.01 -16.75
CA ASN A 432 17.97 -4.74 -15.95
C ASN A 432 18.78 -3.54 -16.44
N SER A 433 18.78 -3.27 -17.76
CA SER A 433 19.57 -2.21 -18.36
C SER A 433 18.96 -0.82 -18.23
N THR A 434 17.63 -0.74 -18.24
CA THR A 434 16.87 0.52 -18.27
C THR A 434 16.14 0.83 -16.99
N GLY A 435 15.76 -0.19 -16.21
CA GLY A 435 14.86 -0.07 -15.09
C GLY A 435 13.39 -0.01 -15.49
N TYR A 436 13.04 -0.27 -16.75
CA TYR A 436 11.66 -0.26 -17.20
C TYR A 436 10.83 -1.30 -16.46
N ILE A 437 9.67 -0.88 -15.94
CA ILE A 437 8.66 -1.77 -15.37
C ILE A 437 7.89 -2.40 -16.53
N LEU A 438 8.21 -3.66 -16.85
CA LEU A 438 7.63 -4.35 -18.01
C LEU A 438 6.33 -5.09 -17.67
N ALA A 439 6.14 -5.50 -16.42
CA ALA A 439 4.91 -6.11 -15.91
C ALA A 439 4.72 -5.78 -14.44
N MET A 440 3.46 -5.59 -14.01
CA MET A 440 3.10 -5.29 -12.63
C MET A 440 1.73 -5.88 -12.30
N VAL A 441 1.70 -6.84 -11.36
CA VAL A 441 0.48 -7.43 -10.80
C VAL A 441 0.45 -7.14 -9.31
N GLY A 442 -0.59 -6.47 -8.85
CA GLY A 442 -0.69 -6.01 -7.46
C GLY A 442 -1.65 -6.85 -6.59
N GLY A 443 -2.27 -7.89 -7.11
CA GLY A 443 -3.22 -8.72 -6.39
C GLY A 443 -3.97 -9.70 -7.29
N SER A 444 -4.89 -10.45 -6.70
CA SER A 444 -5.71 -11.47 -7.40
C SER A 444 -6.61 -10.87 -8.47
N ARG A 445 -7.19 -9.71 -8.19
CA ARG A 445 -8.07 -8.97 -9.08
C ARG A 445 -8.17 -7.53 -8.64
N PHE A 446 -8.09 -6.61 -9.60
CA PHE A 446 -8.35 -5.19 -9.34
C PHE A 446 -9.85 -4.96 -9.26
N GLU A 447 -10.33 -4.63 -8.09
CA GLU A 447 -11.73 -4.29 -7.83
C GLU A 447 -11.75 -3.09 -6.87
N SER A 448 -12.88 -2.42 -6.79
CA SER A 448 -13.08 -1.27 -5.89
C SER A 448 -12.70 -1.52 -4.43
N ILE A 449 -12.81 -2.77 -3.99
CA ILE A 449 -12.45 -3.23 -2.66
C ILE A 449 -11.04 -3.84 -2.58
N ASN A 450 -10.34 -3.99 -3.72
CA ASN A 450 -8.99 -4.52 -3.83
C ASN A 450 -8.15 -3.68 -4.80
N GLN A 451 -7.99 -2.39 -4.50
CA GLN A 451 -7.16 -1.45 -5.25
C GLN A 451 -5.73 -1.35 -4.69
N PHE A 452 -5.44 -2.02 -3.60
CA PHE A 452 -4.13 -2.01 -2.96
C PHE A 452 -3.12 -2.72 -3.85
N ASN A 453 -2.19 -1.94 -4.42
CA ASN A 453 -1.14 -2.45 -5.30
C ASN A 453 0.03 -3.01 -4.47
N ARG A 454 0.01 -4.31 -4.23
CA ARG A 454 1.00 -5.00 -3.39
C ARG A 454 2.39 -5.00 -3.99
N ALA A 455 2.52 -4.84 -5.30
CA ALA A 455 3.83 -4.75 -5.94
C ALA A 455 4.65 -3.53 -5.44
N VAL A 456 3.96 -2.46 -5.05
CA VAL A 456 4.57 -1.18 -4.64
C VAL A 456 4.26 -0.82 -3.18
N GLN A 457 2.99 -0.96 -2.77
CA GLN A 457 2.49 -0.44 -1.50
C GLN A 457 2.63 -1.42 -0.33
N ALA A 458 2.65 -2.73 -0.60
CA ALA A 458 2.83 -3.72 0.46
C ALA A 458 4.24 -3.62 1.04
N LYS A 459 4.32 -3.57 2.37
CA LYS A 459 5.56 -3.62 3.14
C LYS A 459 5.58 -4.95 3.89
N VAL A 460 6.18 -5.94 3.26
CA VAL A 460 6.14 -7.36 3.66
C VAL A 460 7.55 -7.91 3.88
N GLN A 461 7.68 -8.98 4.67
CA GLN A 461 8.98 -9.50 5.03
C GLN A 461 9.58 -10.38 3.92
N PRO A 462 10.79 -10.05 3.42
CA PRO A 462 11.44 -10.83 2.37
C PRO A 462 11.96 -12.19 2.87
N GLY A 463 12.08 -12.38 4.17
CA GLY A 463 12.68 -13.59 4.71
C GLY A 463 14.08 -13.84 4.13
N SER A 464 14.38 -15.08 3.80
CA SER A 464 15.70 -15.46 3.26
C SER A 464 16.05 -14.84 1.88
N ALA A 465 15.10 -14.17 1.20
CA ALA A 465 15.42 -13.42 -0.02
C ALA A 465 16.28 -12.17 0.27
N PHE A 466 16.38 -11.74 1.53
CA PHE A 466 17.23 -10.66 1.98
C PHE A 466 18.73 -11.05 2.01
N LYS A 467 19.06 -12.33 2.18
CA LYS A 467 20.44 -12.82 2.37
C LYS A 467 21.43 -12.30 1.31
N PRO A 468 21.14 -12.32 0.00
CA PRO A 468 22.06 -11.82 -1.02
C PRO A 468 22.53 -10.38 -0.81
N LEU A 469 21.73 -9.52 -0.17
CA LEU A 469 22.06 -8.11 -0.02
C LEU A 469 23.23 -7.89 0.93
N TYR A 470 23.27 -8.57 2.07
CA TYR A 470 24.44 -8.48 2.97
C TYR A 470 25.58 -9.42 2.59
N TYR A 471 25.33 -10.51 1.84
CA TYR A 471 26.41 -11.27 1.20
C TYR A 471 27.17 -10.38 0.21
N ALA A 472 26.47 -9.56 -0.57
CA ALA A 472 27.09 -8.58 -1.45
C ALA A 472 28.00 -7.62 -0.66
N ALA A 473 27.55 -7.13 0.51
CA ALA A 473 28.37 -6.33 1.40
C ALA A 473 29.63 -7.07 1.88
N ALA A 474 29.49 -8.35 2.22
CA ALA A 474 30.59 -9.17 2.70
C ALA A 474 31.62 -9.47 1.60
N VAL A 475 31.19 -9.73 0.37
CA VAL A 475 32.04 -9.91 -0.81
C VAL A 475 32.75 -8.60 -1.17
N GLU A 476 32.00 -7.48 -1.24
CA GLU A 476 32.56 -6.16 -1.55
C GLU A 476 33.67 -5.74 -0.59
N ARG A 477 33.49 -6.03 0.69
CA ARG A 477 34.48 -5.76 1.74
C ARG A 477 35.53 -6.86 1.89
N LYS A 478 35.53 -7.84 0.98
CA LYS A 478 36.50 -8.99 0.96
C LYS A 478 36.51 -9.77 2.27
N LYS A 479 35.38 -9.82 2.99
CA LYS A 479 35.25 -10.61 4.22
C LYS A 479 34.97 -12.08 3.94
N ILE A 480 34.35 -12.37 2.81
CA ILE A 480 34.07 -13.73 2.33
C ILE A 480 34.40 -13.86 0.84
N THR A 481 34.59 -15.10 0.43
CA THR A 481 34.61 -15.56 -0.96
C THR A 481 33.58 -16.65 -1.12
N PRO A 482 33.20 -17.05 -2.32
CA PRO A 482 32.31 -18.19 -2.53
C PRO A 482 32.80 -19.49 -1.88
N ALA A 483 34.12 -19.65 -1.78
CA ALA A 483 34.82 -20.80 -1.17
C ALA A 483 35.07 -20.64 0.36
N THR A 484 34.62 -19.55 0.98
CA THR A 484 34.76 -19.38 2.43
C THR A 484 34.04 -20.49 3.16
N MET A 485 34.73 -21.28 3.95
CA MET A 485 34.18 -22.37 4.75
C MET A 485 33.52 -21.79 6.02
N LEU A 486 32.30 -22.24 6.26
CA LEU A 486 31.45 -21.90 7.40
C LEU A 486 31.03 -23.19 8.09
N TYR A 487 31.01 -23.19 9.40
CA TYR A 487 30.53 -24.37 10.14
C TYR A 487 29.06 -24.20 10.48
N ASP A 488 28.22 -25.12 9.97
CA ASP A 488 26.80 -25.19 10.24
C ASP A 488 26.54 -26.07 11.45
N GLY A 489 26.25 -25.43 12.58
CA GLY A 489 26.00 -26.11 13.85
C GLY A 489 25.40 -25.12 14.85
N PRO A 490 24.95 -25.60 16.01
CA PRO A 490 24.36 -24.77 17.05
C PRO A 490 25.28 -23.59 17.42
N VAL A 491 24.72 -22.40 17.55
CA VAL A 491 25.44 -21.18 17.91
C VAL A 491 24.50 -20.20 18.59
N VAL A 492 25.03 -19.44 19.54
CA VAL A 492 24.35 -18.30 20.15
C VAL A 492 25.03 -17.04 19.64
N PHE A 493 24.23 -16.14 19.05
CA PHE A 493 24.66 -14.79 18.74
C PHE A 493 24.18 -13.83 19.82
N TRP A 494 24.97 -12.83 20.13
CA TRP A 494 24.62 -11.81 21.12
C TRP A 494 24.34 -10.48 20.41
N ASN A 495 23.10 -9.98 20.55
CA ASN A 495 22.75 -8.66 20.01
C ASN A 495 23.47 -7.55 20.79
N ASP A 496 23.53 -6.34 20.22
CA ASP A 496 24.17 -5.17 20.85
C ASP A 496 23.53 -4.82 22.22
N ASP A 497 22.28 -5.17 22.44
CA ASP A 497 21.56 -5.00 23.71
C ASP A 497 21.79 -6.14 24.73
N GLY A 498 22.70 -7.06 24.44
CA GLY A 498 23.03 -8.20 25.30
C GLY A 498 21.99 -9.34 25.25
N THR A 499 20.98 -9.27 24.39
CA THR A 499 20.02 -10.35 24.25
C THR A 499 20.58 -11.49 23.39
N PRO A 500 20.47 -12.78 23.84
CA PRO A 500 20.93 -13.91 23.05
C PRO A 500 19.96 -14.21 21.89
N TYR A 501 20.51 -14.68 20.80
CA TYR A 501 19.76 -15.17 19.65
C TYR A 501 20.31 -16.50 19.16
N THR A 502 19.46 -17.54 19.20
CA THR A 502 19.81 -18.92 18.83
C THR A 502 19.03 -19.31 17.57
N PRO A 503 19.59 -19.11 16.37
CA PRO A 503 18.93 -19.48 15.14
C PRO A 503 18.90 -20.99 14.93
N MET A 504 17.84 -21.49 14.28
CA MET A 504 17.76 -22.86 13.80
C MET A 504 17.71 -22.87 12.27
N ASN A 505 18.27 -23.91 11.67
CA ASN A 505 18.05 -24.19 10.26
C ASN A 505 16.63 -24.74 10.02
N TYR A 506 16.20 -24.67 8.74
CA TYR A 506 14.96 -25.30 8.34
C TYR A 506 15.01 -26.80 8.69
N LYS A 507 13.98 -27.32 9.35
CA LYS A 507 13.89 -28.67 9.91
C LYS A 507 14.86 -29.02 11.05
N GLY A 508 15.66 -28.09 11.54
CA GLY A 508 16.59 -28.35 12.64
C GLY A 508 17.80 -29.21 12.28
N GLU A 509 18.09 -29.37 10.99
CA GLU A 509 19.20 -30.20 10.50
C GLU A 509 20.50 -29.37 10.44
N TRP A 510 21.63 -30.01 10.77
CA TRP A 510 22.98 -29.43 10.73
C TRP A 510 23.83 -30.16 9.71
N GLN A 511 24.61 -29.45 8.91
CA GLN A 511 25.43 -30.01 7.86
C GLN A 511 26.94 -29.96 8.15
N GLY A 512 27.37 -29.35 9.28
CA GLY A 512 28.77 -29.18 9.59
C GLY A 512 29.48 -28.17 8.66
N PRO A 513 30.68 -28.47 8.14
CA PRO A 513 31.40 -27.57 7.26
C PRO A 513 30.73 -27.43 5.91
N VAL A 514 30.43 -26.19 5.52
CA VAL A 514 29.81 -25.83 4.23
C VAL A 514 30.47 -24.57 3.65
N LEU A 515 30.54 -24.49 2.33
CA LEU A 515 31.05 -23.30 1.66
C LEU A 515 29.96 -22.20 1.60
N ALA A 516 30.36 -20.94 1.58
CA ALA A 516 29.45 -19.79 1.51
C ALA A 516 28.51 -19.88 0.30
N ARG A 517 28.98 -20.38 -0.86
CA ARG A 517 28.14 -20.70 -2.03
C ARG A 517 27.00 -21.65 -1.65
N THR A 518 27.33 -22.77 -1.06
CA THR A 518 26.36 -23.81 -0.65
C THR A 518 25.39 -23.28 0.39
N ALA A 519 25.88 -22.49 1.35
CA ALA A 519 25.07 -21.87 2.38
C ALA A 519 23.99 -20.95 1.80
N LEU A 520 24.33 -20.13 0.80
CA LEU A 520 23.36 -19.27 0.12
C LEU A 520 22.43 -20.09 -0.80
N ALA A 521 22.98 -21.02 -1.59
CA ALA A 521 22.23 -21.85 -2.52
C ALA A 521 21.13 -22.67 -1.82
N LYS A 522 21.46 -23.26 -0.66
CA LYS A 522 20.54 -24.03 0.17
C LYS A 522 19.79 -23.17 1.20
N SER A 523 20.04 -21.85 1.22
CA SER A 523 19.38 -20.90 2.12
C SER A 523 19.55 -21.19 3.61
N MET A 524 20.71 -21.69 4.02
CA MET A 524 21.01 -22.07 5.40
C MET A 524 21.03 -20.83 6.32
N ASN A 525 20.47 -20.94 7.53
CA ASN A 525 20.33 -19.80 8.41
C ASN A 525 21.63 -19.50 9.17
N VAL A 526 22.16 -20.50 9.88
CA VAL A 526 23.34 -20.31 10.75
C VAL A 526 24.59 -19.87 9.98
N PRO A 527 24.98 -20.52 8.89
CA PRO A 527 26.12 -20.05 8.10
C PRO A 527 25.93 -18.63 7.57
N SER A 528 24.70 -18.28 7.14
CA SER A 528 24.40 -16.95 6.63
C SER A 528 24.49 -15.87 7.73
N LEU A 529 24.06 -16.16 8.95
CA LEU A 529 24.21 -15.21 10.07
C LEU A 529 25.66 -15.02 10.50
N LYS A 530 26.52 -16.04 10.36
CA LYS A 530 27.96 -15.88 10.56
C LYS A 530 28.59 -14.92 9.55
N ILE A 531 28.05 -14.86 8.32
CA ILE A 531 28.46 -13.88 7.32
C ILE A 531 28.00 -12.47 7.72
N LEU A 532 26.75 -12.34 8.21
CA LEU A 532 26.28 -11.05 8.74
C LEU A 532 27.15 -10.56 9.89
N ASP A 533 27.50 -11.47 10.81
CA ASP A 533 28.42 -11.18 11.93
C ASP A 533 29.79 -10.71 11.43
N ALA A 534 30.38 -11.45 10.47
CA ALA A 534 31.67 -11.12 9.90
C ALA A 534 31.73 -9.78 9.15
N VAL A 535 30.66 -9.36 8.52
CA VAL A 535 30.58 -8.08 7.78
C VAL A 535 30.12 -6.93 8.68
N GLY A 536 29.38 -7.21 9.75
CA GLY A 536 28.81 -6.25 10.68
C GLY A 536 27.51 -5.57 10.17
N PHE A 537 26.70 -5.09 11.12
CA PHE A 537 25.40 -4.48 10.81
C PHE A 537 25.51 -3.23 9.93
N ASP A 538 26.47 -2.33 10.20
CA ASP A 538 26.60 -1.07 9.45
C ASP A 538 26.82 -1.31 7.96
N ALA A 539 27.76 -2.19 7.65
CA ALA A 539 28.08 -2.53 6.27
C ALA A 539 26.93 -3.24 5.56
N ALA A 540 26.29 -4.17 6.26
CA ALA A 540 25.14 -4.92 5.75
C ALA A 540 23.96 -3.97 5.48
N ILE A 541 23.62 -3.10 6.41
CA ILE A 541 22.52 -2.14 6.31
C ILE A 541 22.79 -1.12 5.21
N GLN A 542 23.98 -0.51 5.19
CA GLN A 542 24.34 0.48 4.17
C GLN A 542 24.21 -0.08 2.75
N THR A 543 24.76 -1.28 2.52
CA THR A 543 24.69 -1.91 1.19
C THR A 543 23.27 -2.33 0.83
N ALA A 544 22.53 -2.91 1.78
CA ALA A 544 21.14 -3.33 1.56
C ALA A 544 20.23 -2.12 1.26
N ALA A 545 20.35 -1.04 2.04
CA ALA A 545 19.58 0.18 1.82
C ALA A 545 19.85 0.78 0.43
N ALA A 546 21.12 0.88 0.02
CA ALA A 546 21.49 1.38 -1.29
C ALA A 546 20.94 0.50 -2.42
N LEU A 547 21.01 -0.83 -2.31
CA LEU A 547 20.46 -1.76 -3.29
C LEU A 547 18.92 -1.66 -3.39
N LEU A 548 18.24 -1.48 -2.26
CA LEU A 548 16.78 -1.31 -2.18
C LEU A 548 16.33 0.10 -2.58
N GLY A 549 17.26 1.06 -2.67
CA GLY A 549 16.95 2.45 -3.02
C GLY A 549 16.33 3.24 -1.88
N ILE A 550 16.72 2.95 -0.65
CA ILE A 550 16.31 3.66 0.55
C ILE A 550 17.46 4.62 0.92
N GLU A 551 17.23 5.91 0.74
CA GLU A 551 18.26 6.95 0.91
C GLU A 551 18.05 7.78 2.20
N ASP A 552 16.80 7.88 2.71
CA ASP A 552 16.50 8.64 3.93
C ASP A 552 17.06 7.92 5.19
N PRO A 553 17.97 8.56 5.95
CA PRO A 553 18.55 7.98 7.17
C PRO A 553 17.51 7.58 8.21
N ASN A 554 16.42 8.35 8.36
CA ASN A 554 15.34 8.05 9.31
C ASN A 554 14.54 6.81 8.87
N GLU A 555 14.35 6.65 7.57
CA GLU A 555 13.70 5.46 7.01
C GLU A 555 14.60 4.22 7.17
N ILE A 556 15.90 4.36 6.95
CA ILE A 556 16.89 3.30 7.16
C ILE A 556 16.86 2.82 8.62
N GLU A 557 16.93 3.73 9.58
CA GLU A 557 16.89 3.38 11.00
C GLU A 557 15.58 2.67 11.39
N ARG A 558 14.46 3.11 10.85
CA ARG A 558 13.14 2.50 11.09
C ARG A 558 13.00 1.10 10.51
N ILE A 559 13.57 0.85 9.30
CA ILE A 559 13.40 -0.42 8.58
C ILE A 559 14.39 -1.48 9.03
N PHE A 560 15.65 -1.10 9.35
CA PHE A 560 16.73 -2.04 9.59
C PHE A 560 17.10 -2.12 11.08
N PRO A 561 16.55 -3.10 11.83
CA PRO A 561 16.94 -3.31 13.22
C PRO A 561 18.37 -3.86 13.31
N ARG A 562 19.17 -3.35 14.26
CA ARG A 562 20.54 -3.84 14.54
C ARG A 562 20.49 -5.10 15.43
N LYS A 563 19.86 -6.15 14.90
CA LYS A 563 19.69 -7.45 15.57
C LYS A 563 19.86 -8.60 14.57
N TYR A 564 20.38 -9.74 15.02
CA TYR A 564 20.66 -10.88 14.13
C TYR A 564 19.45 -11.37 13.30
N PRO A 565 18.21 -11.31 13.77
CA PRO A 565 17.04 -11.62 12.92
C PRO A 565 16.98 -10.80 11.62
N LEU A 566 17.66 -9.63 11.54
CA LEU A 566 17.84 -8.89 10.28
C LEU A 566 18.38 -9.78 9.16
N GLY A 567 19.35 -10.64 9.46
CA GLY A 567 19.92 -11.56 8.47
C GLY A 567 18.95 -12.62 7.96
N LEU A 568 17.80 -12.79 8.62
CA LEU A 568 16.70 -13.64 8.18
C LEU A 568 15.57 -12.85 7.53
N GLY A 569 15.78 -11.53 7.29
CA GLY A 569 14.89 -10.67 6.54
C GLY A 569 13.62 -10.25 7.28
N ILE A 570 13.73 -9.92 8.56
CA ILE A 570 12.61 -9.36 9.34
C ILE A 570 12.43 -7.86 9.12
N ILE A 571 12.62 -7.40 7.91
CA ILE A 571 12.37 -6.02 7.47
C ILE A 571 11.09 -5.96 6.65
N SER A 572 10.56 -4.76 6.46
CA SER A 572 9.33 -4.55 5.70
C SER A 572 9.63 -3.77 4.42
N ILE A 573 9.57 -4.44 3.28
CA ILE A 573 9.90 -3.89 1.95
C ILE A 573 8.91 -4.33 0.89
N SER A 574 8.86 -3.62 -0.24
CA SER A 574 7.96 -3.95 -1.34
C SER A 574 8.61 -4.89 -2.37
N PRO A 575 7.80 -5.63 -3.15
CA PRO A 575 8.27 -6.42 -4.28
C PRO A 575 9.09 -5.62 -5.30
N LEU A 576 8.69 -4.38 -5.59
CA LEU A 576 9.43 -3.49 -6.48
C LEU A 576 10.82 -3.15 -5.94
N GLN A 577 10.96 -2.90 -4.63
CA GLN A 577 12.26 -2.64 -4.00
C GLN A 577 13.18 -3.87 -4.08
N MET A 578 12.63 -5.08 -3.86
CA MET A 578 13.40 -6.32 -4.03
C MET A 578 13.79 -6.55 -5.50
N ALA A 579 12.90 -6.32 -6.45
CA ALA A 579 13.23 -6.39 -7.88
C ALA A 579 14.34 -5.41 -8.25
N ARG A 580 14.31 -4.16 -7.73
CA ARG A 580 15.36 -3.16 -7.91
C ARG A 580 16.72 -3.67 -7.41
N ALA A 581 16.77 -4.23 -6.21
CA ALA A 581 18.01 -4.72 -5.61
C ALA A 581 18.66 -5.82 -6.46
N PHE A 582 17.86 -6.78 -6.93
CA PHE A 582 18.35 -7.87 -7.77
C PHE A 582 18.69 -7.41 -9.19
N ALA A 583 17.88 -6.49 -9.77
CA ALA A 583 18.21 -5.87 -11.06
C ALA A 583 19.53 -5.09 -11.01
N THR A 584 19.83 -4.42 -9.90
CA THR A 584 21.13 -3.76 -9.68
C THR A 584 22.29 -4.76 -9.70
N MET A 585 22.12 -5.95 -9.08
CA MET A 585 23.13 -7.02 -9.17
C MET A 585 23.26 -7.53 -10.61
N ALA A 586 22.15 -7.76 -11.32
CA ALA A 586 22.13 -8.17 -12.72
C ALA A 586 22.79 -7.14 -13.63
N ASN A 587 22.67 -5.85 -13.31
CA ASN A 587 23.27 -4.72 -14.03
C ASN A 587 24.69 -4.40 -13.55
N GLN A 588 25.49 -5.41 -13.24
CA GLN A 588 26.87 -5.30 -12.81
C GLN A 588 27.07 -4.36 -11.61
N GLY A 589 26.12 -4.33 -10.70
CA GLY A 589 26.17 -3.51 -9.48
C GLY A 589 25.87 -2.03 -9.68
N ARG A 590 25.56 -1.61 -10.90
CA ARG A 590 25.15 -0.23 -11.20
C ARG A 590 23.67 -0.06 -10.89
N GLU A 591 23.35 1.02 -10.19
CA GLU A 591 21.98 1.38 -9.77
C GLU A 591 20.95 1.24 -10.89
N VAL A 592 19.90 0.49 -10.61
CA VAL A 592 18.70 0.41 -11.44
C VAL A 592 17.58 1.15 -10.73
N VAL A 593 17.03 2.16 -11.39
CA VAL A 593 15.90 2.93 -10.87
C VAL A 593 14.66 2.52 -11.67
N PRO A 594 13.63 1.97 -11.02
CA PRO A 594 12.38 1.62 -11.69
C PRO A 594 11.77 2.83 -12.38
N LEU A 595 11.32 2.66 -13.62
CA LEU A 595 10.71 3.68 -14.45
C LEU A 595 9.44 3.13 -15.08
N ALA A 596 8.34 3.89 -14.98
CA ALA A 596 7.05 3.52 -15.55
C ALA A 596 6.63 4.42 -16.72
N ILE A 597 6.98 5.70 -16.69
CA ILE A 597 6.61 6.69 -17.71
C ILE A 597 7.88 7.12 -18.47
N ARG A 598 7.86 6.92 -19.78
CA ARG A 598 8.97 7.35 -20.65
C ARG A 598 8.90 8.83 -20.95
N TYR A 599 7.78 9.26 -21.55
CA TYR A 599 7.46 10.65 -21.85
C TYR A 599 5.95 10.83 -21.97
N ILE A 600 5.52 12.10 -21.93
CA ILE A 600 4.13 12.51 -22.02
C ILE A 600 3.99 13.55 -23.11
N GLU A 601 3.02 13.35 -24.00
CA GLU A 601 2.63 14.28 -25.04
C GLU A 601 1.29 14.96 -24.70
N ASP A 602 1.12 16.18 -25.20
CA ASP A 602 -0.19 16.82 -25.22
C ASP A 602 -1.06 16.23 -26.37
N ARG A 603 -2.33 16.62 -26.43
CA ARG A 603 -3.27 16.21 -27.49
C ARG A 603 -2.81 16.48 -28.93
N ASN A 604 -1.80 17.32 -29.14
CA ASN A 604 -1.28 17.68 -30.46
C ASN A 604 0.02 16.93 -30.79
N GLY A 605 0.41 15.97 -29.93
CA GLY A 605 1.66 15.22 -30.12
C GLY A 605 2.92 15.98 -29.72
N LYS A 606 2.80 17.08 -28.97
CA LYS A 606 3.97 17.80 -28.46
C LYS A 606 4.37 17.22 -27.11
N ILE A 607 5.63 16.81 -26.99
CA ILE A 607 6.19 16.34 -25.72
C ILE A 607 6.19 17.47 -24.69
N ILE A 608 5.58 17.24 -23.54
CA ILE A 608 5.47 18.17 -22.42
C ILE A 608 6.34 17.77 -21.23
N LEU A 609 6.56 16.47 -21.01
CA LEU A 609 7.42 15.92 -19.97
C LEU A 609 8.23 14.72 -20.48
N GLU A 610 9.48 14.61 -20.05
CA GLU A 610 10.39 13.50 -20.40
C GLU A 610 11.02 12.86 -19.13
N PRO A 611 10.26 12.17 -18.28
CA PRO A 611 10.78 11.58 -17.03
C PRO A 611 11.97 10.66 -17.26
N GLU A 612 11.96 9.87 -18.34
CA GLU A 612 13.09 9.01 -18.69
C GLU A 612 14.37 9.82 -18.93
N LYS A 613 14.30 10.87 -19.72
CA LYS A 613 15.45 11.72 -20.02
C LYS A 613 16.00 12.42 -18.78
N GLU A 614 15.12 12.86 -17.90
CA GLU A 614 15.48 13.45 -16.61
C GLU A 614 16.20 12.42 -15.74
N LEU A 615 15.66 11.23 -15.59
CA LEU A 615 16.27 10.11 -14.86
C LEU A 615 17.67 9.79 -15.42
N ARG A 616 17.80 9.63 -16.75
CA ARG A 616 19.11 9.36 -17.39
C ARG A 616 20.12 10.49 -17.15
N ASN A 617 19.66 11.74 -17.11
CA ASN A 617 20.49 12.89 -16.79
C ASN A 617 20.99 12.83 -15.33
N VAL A 618 20.09 12.50 -14.38
CA VAL A 618 20.47 12.31 -12.95
C VAL A 618 21.48 11.17 -12.81
N GLN A 619 21.25 10.03 -13.43
CA GLN A 619 22.16 8.88 -13.39
C GLN A 619 23.53 9.20 -13.98
N ARG A 620 23.57 9.99 -15.08
CA ARG A 620 24.84 10.48 -15.67
C ARG A 620 25.60 11.41 -14.72
N LYS A 621 24.88 12.31 -14.04
CA LYS A 621 25.48 13.23 -13.03
C LYS A 621 25.99 12.48 -11.82
N LYS A 622 25.31 11.42 -11.35
CA LYS A 622 25.82 10.54 -10.28
C LYS A 622 27.16 9.88 -10.64
N GLY A 623 27.43 9.62 -11.90
CA GLY A 623 28.68 9.06 -12.40
C GLY A 623 29.10 7.76 -11.65
N LYS A 624 30.21 7.81 -10.89
CA LYS A 624 30.70 6.68 -10.08
C LYS A 624 29.81 6.40 -8.88
N ALA A 625 29.09 7.38 -8.37
CA ALA A 625 28.18 7.19 -7.24
C ALA A 625 26.95 6.31 -7.59
N ALA A 626 26.64 6.13 -8.86
CA ALA A 626 25.64 5.18 -9.33
C ALA A 626 26.13 3.70 -9.24
N GLN A 627 27.40 3.45 -8.95
CA GLN A 627 27.95 2.10 -8.72
C GLN A 627 27.78 1.75 -7.25
N ILE A 628 26.79 0.94 -6.91
CA ILE A 628 26.47 0.57 -5.52
C ILE A 628 27.43 -0.50 -5.00
N ILE A 629 27.71 -1.53 -5.81
CA ILE A 629 28.70 -2.56 -5.57
C ILE A 629 29.56 -2.74 -6.81
N SER A 630 30.81 -3.17 -6.65
CA SER A 630 31.71 -3.35 -7.79
C SER A 630 31.16 -4.38 -8.79
N PRO A 631 31.48 -4.26 -10.11
CA PRO A 631 31.08 -5.26 -11.10
C PRO A 631 31.56 -6.66 -10.74
N GLN A 632 32.73 -6.77 -10.08
CA GLN A 632 33.28 -8.04 -9.60
C GLN A 632 32.41 -8.65 -8.52
N THR A 633 31.98 -7.87 -7.54
CA THR A 633 31.07 -8.31 -6.48
C THR A 633 29.72 -8.74 -7.08
N ALA A 634 29.15 -7.94 -7.99
CA ALA A 634 27.91 -8.28 -8.66
C ALA A 634 28.01 -9.60 -9.42
N TYR A 635 29.14 -9.84 -10.11
CA TYR A 635 29.39 -11.10 -10.82
C TYR A 635 29.51 -12.30 -9.86
N ILE A 636 30.28 -12.16 -8.78
CA ILE A 636 30.41 -13.20 -7.73
C ILE A 636 29.04 -13.53 -7.13
N MET A 637 28.26 -12.52 -6.79
CA MET A 637 26.91 -12.73 -6.24
C MET A 637 25.99 -13.43 -7.24
N THR A 638 26.02 -13.02 -8.50
CA THR A 638 25.27 -13.66 -9.58
C THR A 638 25.67 -15.13 -9.73
N ASP A 639 26.97 -15.42 -9.73
CA ASP A 639 27.49 -16.77 -9.87
C ASP A 639 27.10 -17.66 -8.67
N ILE A 640 27.16 -17.15 -7.43
CA ILE A 640 26.64 -17.87 -6.26
C ILE A 640 25.12 -18.11 -6.41
N MET A 641 24.36 -17.13 -6.88
CA MET A 641 22.91 -17.24 -7.02
C MET A 641 22.49 -18.08 -8.23
N LYS A 642 23.33 -18.31 -9.23
CA LYS A 642 23.12 -19.37 -10.24
C LYS A 642 23.01 -20.73 -9.58
N SER A 643 23.83 -20.99 -8.57
CA SER A 643 23.80 -22.25 -7.82
C SER A 643 22.48 -22.50 -7.09
N THR A 644 21.69 -21.45 -6.76
CA THR A 644 20.33 -21.65 -6.21
C THR A 644 19.39 -22.26 -7.24
N VAL A 645 19.58 -21.98 -8.53
CA VAL A 645 18.77 -22.47 -9.66
C VAL A 645 19.28 -23.85 -10.10
N GLU A 646 20.58 -24.08 -10.05
CA GLU A 646 21.21 -25.32 -10.52
C GLU A 646 20.99 -26.50 -9.56
N PHE A 647 21.24 -26.31 -8.27
CA PHE A 647 21.15 -27.38 -7.24
C PHE A 647 20.55 -26.90 -5.90
N GLY A 648 20.22 -25.64 -5.77
CA GLY A 648 19.69 -25.04 -4.53
C GLY A 648 18.15 -25.00 -4.49
N THR A 649 17.63 -23.98 -3.82
CA THR A 649 16.20 -23.87 -3.51
C THR A 649 15.32 -23.62 -4.74
N LEU A 650 15.85 -23.16 -5.86
CA LEU A 650 15.12 -22.93 -7.12
C LEU A 650 15.28 -24.08 -8.14
N ALA A 651 16.10 -25.10 -7.86
CA ALA A 651 16.32 -26.23 -8.78
C ALA A 651 15.01 -26.96 -9.10
N TYR A 652 14.15 -27.16 -8.11
CA TYR A 652 12.82 -27.73 -8.34
C TYR A 652 12.01 -26.90 -9.35
N ALA A 653 11.98 -25.58 -9.18
CA ALA A 653 11.25 -24.67 -10.06
C ALA A 653 11.78 -24.73 -11.52
N ALA A 654 13.10 -24.70 -11.70
CA ALA A 654 13.73 -24.85 -13.01
C ALA A 654 13.39 -26.20 -13.70
N ASN A 655 13.35 -27.27 -12.92
CA ASN A 655 12.99 -28.60 -13.43
C ASN A 655 11.51 -28.71 -13.84
N THR A 656 10.58 -27.94 -13.22
CA THR A 656 9.15 -27.95 -13.62
C THR A 656 8.90 -27.48 -15.04
N VAL A 657 9.85 -26.75 -15.63
CA VAL A 657 9.77 -26.19 -16.98
C VAL A 657 10.75 -26.87 -17.95
N ASN A 658 11.33 -28.02 -17.57
CA ASN A 658 12.35 -28.73 -18.35
C ASN A 658 13.56 -27.86 -18.72
N GLY A 659 14.03 -27.07 -17.72
CA GLY A 659 15.14 -26.14 -17.85
C GLY A 659 14.76 -24.75 -18.32
N LEU A 660 15.62 -23.80 -18.03
CA LEU A 660 15.49 -22.40 -18.40
C LEU A 660 16.28 -22.11 -19.69
N PRO A 661 15.85 -21.13 -20.51
CA PRO A 661 16.42 -20.89 -21.83
C PRO A 661 17.85 -20.32 -21.82
N MET A 662 18.30 -19.80 -20.67
CA MET A 662 19.63 -19.23 -20.46
C MET A 662 20.01 -19.27 -18.99
N PRO A 663 21.28 -18.99 -18.61
CA PRO A 663 21.67 -18.89 -17.21
C PRO A 663 20.82 -17.87 -16.46
N MET A 664 20.32 -18.27 -15.30
CA MET A 664 19.53 -17.41 -14.41
C MET A 664 20.02 -17.55 -12.98
N ALA A 665 19.88 -16.48 -12.23
CA ALA A 665 20.24 -16.40 -10.83
C ALA A 665 19.01 -15.97 -10.01
N GLY A 666 18.93 -16.38 -8.75
CA GLY A 666 17.80 -15.98 -7.94
C GLY A 666 17.88 -16.44 -6.50
N LYS A 667 16.87 -16.10 -5.71
CA LYS A 667 16.77 -16.47 -4.30
C LYS A 667 15.31 -16.62 -3.89
N THR A 668 15.03 -17.65 -3.10
CA THR A 668 13.74 -17.85 -2.45
C THR A 668 13.74 -17.20 -1.06
N GLY A 669 12.57 -16.71 -0.65
CA GLY A 669 12.28 -16.25 0.69
C GLY A 669 11.11 -17.03 1.29
N THR A 670 11.18 -17.28 2.58
CA THR A 670 10.09 -17.85 3.37
C THR A 670 10.28 -17.32 4.78
N THR A 671 9.25 -16.70 5.32
CA THR A 671 9.25 -16.25 6.72
C THR A 671 8.95 -17.40 7.67
N GLN A 672 9.25 -17.22 8.97
CA GLN A 672 9.03 -18.24 9.98
C GLN A 672 7.55 -18.65 9.95
N ASN A 673 6.66 -18.69 10.16
CA ASN A 673 5.26 -19.15 10.06
C ASN A 673 4.71 -19.31 8.63
N TRP A 674 5.53 -19.32 7.59
CA TRP A 674 5.07 -19.35 6.19
C TRP A 674 4.01 -18.26 5.89
N SER A 675 4.15 -17.05 6.47
CA SER A 675 3.22 -15.93 6.23
C SER A 675 3.53 -15.22 4.93
N ASP A 676 4.81 -15.12 4.59
CA ASP A 676 5.30 -14.49 3.37
C ASP A 676 6.24 -15.42 2.64
N ILE A 677 5.97 -15.65 1.36
CA ILE A 677 6.80 -16.51 0.50
C ILE A 677 7.19 -15.76 -0.77
N TRP A 678 8.46 -15.86 -1.11
CA TRP A 678 9.09 -15.08 -2.16
C TRP A 678 9.90 -15.91 -3.13
N THR A 679 9.94 -15.45 -4.38
CA THR A 679 10.99 -15.79 -5.34
C THR A 679 11.39 -14.51 -6.06
N VAL A 680 12.67 -14.20 -6.02
CA VAL A 680 13.26 -13.12 -6.80
C VAL A 680 14.38 -13.71 -7.63
N GLY A 681 14.31 -13.54 -8.93
CA GLY A 681 15.34 -14.08 -9.82
C GLY A 681 15.45 -13.28 -11.10
N TYR A 682 16.58 -13.41 -11.76
CA TYR A 682 16.93 -12.64 -12.93
C TYR A 682 17.73 -13.44 -13.97
N SER A 683 17.59 -13.02 -15.20
CA SER A 683 18.45 -13.34 -16.35
C SER A 683 19.39 -12.16 -16.63
N PRO A 684 20.24 -12.23 -17.65
CA PRO A 684 20.96 -11.06 -18.13
C PRO A 684 20.07 -9.92 -18.68
N TYR A 685 18.78 -10.18 -18.92
CA TYR A 685 17.82 -9.22 -19.47
C TYR A 685 16.87 -8.67 -18.42
N TYR A 686 16.21 -9.53 -17.66
CA TYR A 686 15.06 -9.19 -16.83
C TYR A 686 15.20 -9.71 -15.41
N THR A 687 14.68 -8.96 -14.47
CA THR A 687 14.50 -9.34 -13.07
C THR A 687 13.04 -9.40 -12.71
N THR A 688 12.60 -10.51 -12.11
CA THR A 688 11.22 -10.70 -11.66
C THR A 688 11.19 -11.05 -10.18
N ALA A 689 10.41 -10.29 -9.42
CA ALA A 689 10.08 -10.55 -8.01
C ALA A 689 8.63 -10.99 -7.90
N ILE A 690 8.39 -12.09 -7.19
CA ILE A 690 7.06 -12.63 -6.90
C ILE A 690 6.92 -12.85 -5.40
N TRP A 691 5.79 -12.41 -4.86
CA TRP A 691 5.40 -12.57 -3.47
C TRP A 691 3.99 -13.15 -3.35
N PHE A 692 3.77 -13.98 -2.33
CA PHE A 692 2.46 -14.40 -1.87
C PHE A 692 2.40 -14.29 -0.35
N GLY A 693 1.24 -13.90 0.17
CA GLY A 693 1.02 -13.74 1.60
C GLY A 693 -0.34 -13.15 1.92
N PHE A 694 -0.45 -12.59 3.11
CA PHE A 694 -1.67 -11.94 3.58
C PHE A 694 -1.43 -10.43 3.76
N ASP A 695 -2.46 -9.63 3.55
CA ASP A 695 -2.40 -8.17 3.80
C ASP A 695 -2.21 -7.84 5.28
N GLN A 696 -2.56 -8.75 6.16
CA GLN A 696 -2.39 -8.62 7.61
C GLN A 696 -1.41 -9.68 8.12
N PRO A 697 -0.42 -9.31 8.94
CA PRO A 697 0.50 -10.26 9.53
C PRO A 697 -0.21 -11.22 10.51
N GLY A 698 0.37 -12.39 10.74
CA GLY A 698 -0.08 -13.35 11.73
C GLY A 698 -0.78 -14.61 11.16
N ASN A 699 -1.16 -14.60 9.88
CA ASN A 699 -1.70 -15.80 9.24
C ASN A 699 -0.58 -16.62 8.58
N SER A 700 -0.73 -17.95 8.57
CA SER A 700 0.19 -18.88 7.91
C SER A 700 -0.43 -19.45 6.65
N LEU A 701 0.33 -19.46 5.55
CA LEU A 701 -0.08 -20.13 4.30
C LEU A 701 -0.17 -21.65 4.45
N GLY A 702 0.46 -22.21 5.48
CA GLY A 702 0.49 -23.63 5.78
C GLY A 702 1.86 -24.26 5.61
N VAL A 703 2.02 -25.46 6.19
CA VAL A 703 3.26 -26.23 6.13
C VAL A 703 3.58 -26.57 4.66
N ASN A 704 4.85 -26.46 4.28
CA ASN A 704 5.38 -26.66 2.93
C ASN A 704 4.98 -25.59 1.87
N GLN A 705 4.26 -24.54 2.22
CA GLN A 705 4.09 -23.40 1.33
C GLN A 705 5.35 -22.52 1.43
N THR A 706 6.23 -22.66 0.49
CA THR A 706 7.55 -21.99 0.49
C THR A 706 7.79 -21.22 -0.79
N GLY A 707 8.80 -20.35 -0.77
CA GLY A 707 9.25 -19.66 -1.97
C GLY A 707 9.64 -20.61 -3.12
N ALA A 708 10.13 -21.80 -2.78
CA ALA A 708 10.52 -22.82 -3.75
C ALA A 708 9.32 -23.54 -4.41
N THR A 709 8.24 -23.78 -3.65
CA THR A 709 7.14 -24.63 -4.06
C THR A 709 5.97 -23.90 -4.70
N VAL A 710 5.81 -22.60 -4.41
CA VAL A 710 4.71 -21.77 -4.92
C VAL A 710 5.19 -20.71 -5.90
N PRO A 711 5.84 -19.59 -5.49
CA PRO A 711 6.26 -18.56 -6.44
C PRO A 711 7.39 -19.04 -7.36
N GLY A 712 8.20 -20.01 -6.94
CA GLY A 712 9.30 -20.55 -7.78
C GLY A 712 8.84 -21.11 -9.12
N PRO A 713 7.91 -22.06 -9.17
CA PRO A 713 7.37 -22.60 -10.44
C PRO A 713 6.69 -21.54 -11.31
N ILE A 714 6.02 -20.55 -10.70
CA ILE A 714 5.40 -19.43 -11.42
C ILE A 714 6.50 -18.57 -12.05
N TRP A 715 7.52 -18.22 -11.27
CA TRP A 715 8.69 -17.50 -11.74
C TRP A 715 9.38 -18.23 -12.91
N ALA A 716 9.61 -19.54 -12.81
CA ALA A 716 10.29 -20.30 -13.83
C ALA A 716 9.47 -20.33 -15.15
N ARG A 717 8.14 -20.52 -15.08
CA ARG A 717 7.25 -20.46 -16.25
C ARG A 717 7.26 -19.07 -16.87
N PHE A 718 7.07 -18.05 -16.07
CA PHE A 718 7.04 -16.67 -16.55
C PHE A 718 8.38 -16.29 -17.22
N MET A 719 9.51 -16.55 -16.53
CA MET A 719 10.83 -16.26 -17.09
C MET A 719 11.10 -17.06 -18.37
N LYS A 720 10.65 -18.32 -18.46
CA LYS A 720 10.77 -19.09 -19.71
C LYS A 720 10.00 -18.42 -20.85
N ASP A 721 8.76 -18.03 -20.60
CA ASP A 721 7.87 -17.50 -21.64
C ASP A 721 8.35 -16.14 -22.16
N ILE A 722 8.76 -15.23 -21.29
CA ILE A 722 9.25 -13.90 -21.70
C ILE A 722 10.62 -13.91 -22.39
N HIS A 723 11.35 -15.03 -22.36
CA HIS A 723 12.65 -15.19 -23.00
C HIS A 723 12.61 -16.01 -24.30
N THR A 724 11.44 -16.50 -24.73
CA THR A 724 11.31 -17.44 -25.86
C THR A 724 11.94 -16.90 -27.13
N ASN A 725 11.85 -15.61 -27.39
CA ASN A 725 12.35 -14.97 -28.61
C ASN A 725 13.66 -14.18 -28.40
N LEU A 726 14.31 -14.34 -27.26
CA LEU A 726 15.56 -13.65 -26.98
C LEU A 726 16.77 -14.54 -27.26
N PRO A 727 17.87 -13.98 -27.79
CA PRO A 727 19.10 -14.74 -27.99
C PRO A 727 19.64 -15.16 -26.59
N PRO A 728 20.08 -16.43 -26.44
CA PRO A 728 20.74 -16.87 -25.23
C PRO A 728 21.96 -15.99 -24.91
N LYS A 729 22.05 -15.51 -23.68
CA LYS A 729 23.14 -14.64 -23.21
C LYS A 729 23.55 -15.08 -21.82
N ASP A 730 24.86 -15.05 -21.53
CA ASP A 730 25.37 -15.21 -20.17
C ASP A 730 25.63 -13.84 -19.55
N PHE A 731 25.80 -13.82 -18.24
CA PHE A 731 26.14 -12.62 -17.50
C PHE A 731 27.54 -12.12 -17.88
N PRO A 732 27.71 -10.82 -18.08
CA PRO A 732 29.02 -10.28 -18.48
C PRO A 732 30.02 -10.46 -17.34
N ARG A 733 31.17 -11.06 -17.71
CA ARG A 733 32.28 -11.28 -16.78
C ARG A 733 33.20 -10.05 -16.77
N PRO A 734 33.33 -9.34 -15.65
CA PRO A 734 34.25 -8.21 -15.56
C PRO A 734 35.70 -8.65 -15.44
N ASP A 735 36.62 -7.72 -15.73
CA ASP A 735 38.04 -7.91 -15.49
C ASP A 735 38.31 -8.10 -13.97
N GLY A 736 39.35 -8.87 -13.64
CA GLY A 736 39.69 -9.13 -12.25
C GLY A 736 38.92 -10.29 -11.61
N ILE A 737 38.19 -11.08 -12.39
CA ILE A 737 37.64 -12.36 -11.95
C ILE A 737 38.55 -13.51 -12.41
N ILE A 738 38.95 -14.36 -11.47
CA ILE A 738 39.75 -15.53 -11.72
C ILE A 738 39.01 -16.81 -11.35
N ASN A 739 39.34 -17.92 -12.01
CA ASN A 739 38.87 -19.26 -11.64
C ASN A 739 39.99 -20.03 -10.99
N MET A 740 39.68 -20.80 -9.96
CA MET A 740 40.63 -21.68 -9.26
C MET A 740 39.92 -22.96 -8.84
N SER A 741 40.61 -24.07 -8.96
CA SER A 741 40.15 -25.34 -8.40
C SER A 741 40.40 -25.35 -6.89
N VAL A 742 39.34 -25.62 -6.12
CA VAL A 742 39.43 -25.74 -4.65
C VAL A 742 38.81 -27.04 -4.18
N THR A 743 39.18 -27.49 -2.99
CA THR A 743 38.56 -28.68 -2.42
C THR A 743 37.08 -28.37 -2.06
N ALA A 744 36.19 -29.27 -2.36
CA ALA A 744 34.77 -29.10 -2.09
C ALA A 744 34.41 -29.01 -0.60
N ARG A 745 35.32 -29.44 0.27
CA ARG A 745 35.13 -29.50 1.72
C ARG A 745 35.57 -28.21 2.42
N SER A 746 36.80 -27.75 2.16
CA SER A 746 37.39 -26.64 2.87
C SER A 746 37.44 -25.34 2.07
N GLY A 747 37.27 -25.40 0.75
CA GLY A 747 37.42 -24.26 -0.16
C GLY A 747 38.87 -23.80 -0.33
N LEU A 748 39.86 -24.60 0.13
CA LEU A 748 41.29 -24.33 0.01
C LEU A 748 41.91 -25.03 -1.21
N ILE A 749 43.17 -24.73 -1.51
CA ILE A 749 43.90 -25.30 -2.64
C ILE A 749 44.07 -26.81 -2.42
N PRO A 750 43.74 -27.70 -3.37
CA PRO A 750 43.97 -29.11 -3.22
C PRO A 750 45.50 -29.39 -3.17
N PRO A 751 45.97 -30.13 -2.15
CA PRO A 751 47.39 -30.46 -2.06
C PRO A 751 47.78 -31.40 -3.19
N PRO A 752 49.10 -31.51 -3.54
CA PRO A 752 49.62 -32.44 -4.52
C PRO A 752 49.16 -33.87 -4.22
N GLY A 753 48.58 -34.55 -5.23
CA GLY A 753 48.07 -35.93 -5.06
C GLY A 753 46.66 -36.01 -4.42
N TYR A 754 45.95 -34.93 -4.25
CA TYR A 754 44.58 -34.92 -3.69
C TYR A 754 43.61 -35.71 -4.57
N THR A 755 42.99 -36.75 -4.01
CA THR A 755 42.02 -37.61 -4.71
C THR A 755 40.55 -37.30 -4.35
N GLY A 756 40.32 -36.32 -3.46
CA GLY A 756 38.99 -35.95 -3.05
C GLY A 756 38.30 -35.08 -4.08
N ARG A 757 37.04 -34.73 -3.81
CA ARG A 757 36.23 -33.90 -4.68
C ARG A 757 36.76 -32.44 -4.71
N THR A 758 37.03 -31.95 -5.92
CA THR A 758 37.32 -30.53 -6.19
C THR A 758 36.15 -29.86 -6.91
N ILE A 759 36.08 -28.56 -6.79
CA ILE A 759 35.14 -27.71 -7.53
C ILE A 759 35.90 -26.55 -8.16
N GLN A 760 35.45 -26.10 -9.31
CA GLN A 760 35.88 -24.86 -9.92
C GLN A 760 35.14 -23.69 -9.25
N GLU A 761 35.90 -22.74 -8.70
CA GLU A 761 35.34 -21.62 -8.01
C GLU A 761 35.85 -20.29 -8.59
N VAL A 762 35.03 -19.25 -8.46
CA VAL A 762 35.32 -17.90 -8.95
C VAL A 762 35.70 -16.96 -7.81
N PHE A 763 36.71 -16.11 -8.06
CA PHE A 763 37.23 -15.18 -7.06
C PHE A 763 37.48 -13.79 -7.67
N ILE A 764 37.33 -12.77 -6.85
CA ILE A 764 37.95 -11.48 -7.17
C ILE A 764 39.46 -11.62 -7.02
N ALA A 765 40.23 -11.23 -8.02
CA ALA A 765 41.70 -11.34 -7.98
C ALA A 765 42.28 -10.78 -6.67
N GLY A 766 43.11 -11.58 -6.02
CA GLY A 766 43.72 -11.27 -4.71
C GLY A 766 42.86 -11.72 -3.51
N THR A 767 41.69 -12.34 -3.72
CA THR A 767 40.86 -12.93 -2.65
C THR A 767 40.87 -14.46 -2.68
N GLU A 768 41.50 -15.08 -3.66
CA GLU A 768 41.66 -16.52 -3.78
C GLU A 768 42.43 -17.13 -2.59
N PRO A 769 42.15 -18.39 -2.22
CA PRO A 769 42.87 -19.06 -1.14
C PRO A 769 44.36 -19.22 -1.50
N LYS A 770 45.20 -18.99 -0.52
CA LYS A 770 46.69 -19.12 -0.63
C LYS A 770 47.25 -20.34 0.11
N LYS A 771 46.40 -21.01 0.88
CA LYS A 771 46.76 -22.19 1.66
C LYS A 771 46.30 -23.46 0.98
N PHE A 772 47.11 -24.50 1.12
CA PHE A 772 46.68 -25.86 0.79
C PHE A 772 45.70 -26.38 1.85
N ASP A 773 44.84 -27.31 1.44
CA ASP A 773 43.92 -27.99 2.33
C ASP A 773 44.67 -28.94 3.25
N ASP A 774 44.91 -28.49 4.49
CA ASP A 774 45.48 -29.31 5.56
C ASP A 774 44.34 -29.86 6.44
N MET A 775 44.01 -31.12 6.15
CA MET A 775 42.93 -31.83 6.86
C MET A 775 43.16 -31.89 8.37
N HIS A 776 44.41 -31.88 8.81
CA HIS A 776 44.74 -31.99 10.22
C HIS A 776 44.53 -30.66 10.97
N GLU A 777 44.93 -29.52 10.38
CA GLU A 777 44.64 -28.20 10.93
C GLU A 777 43.10 -27.96 11.02
N PHE A 778 42.36 -28.34 9.99
CA PHE A 778 40.92 -28.19 9.98
C PHE A 778 40.20 -28.99 11.08
N GLU A 779 40.60 -30.25 11.31
CA GLU A 779 40.06 -31.09 12.37
C GLU A 779 40.42 -30.57 13.77
N MET A 780 41.63 -30.05 13.95
CA MET A 780 42.07 -29.42 15.19
C MET A 780 41.26 -28.13 15.48
N GLU A 781 41.11 -27.26 14.48
CA GLU A 781 40.35 -26.02 14.60
C GLU A 781 38.87 -26.30 14.89
N ARG A 782 38.27 -27.28 14.22
CA ARG A 782 36.92 -27.74 14.49
C ARG A 782 36.77 -28.27 15.93
N ASN A 783 37.68 -29.04 16.39
CA ASN A 783 37.65 -29.60 17.74
C ASN A 783 37.87 -28.50 18.80
N GLN A 784 38.75 -27.52 18.57
CA GLN A 784 38.92 -26.34 19.43
C GLN A 784 37.65 -25.48 19.46
N ILE A 785 37.07 -25.17 18.31
CA ILE A 785 35.82 -24.40 18.24
C ILE A 785 34.67 -25.13 18.93
N THR A 786 34.62 -26.45 18.80
CA THR A 786 33.57 -27.27 19.45
C THR A 786 33.81 -27.32 20.96
N LEU A 787 35.04 -27.46 21.41
CA LEU A 787 35.41 -27.46 22.82
C LEU A 787 35.26 -26.07 23.48
N GLU A 788 35.65 -24.98 22.82
CA GLU A 788 35.38 -23.64 23.28
C GLU A 788 33.91 -23.33 23.40
N ARG A 789 33.12 -23.77 22.43
CA ARG A 789 31.66 -23.60 22.45
C ARG A 789 30.98 -24.45 23.51
N LEU A 790 31.38 -25.70 23.66
CA LEU A 790 30.95 -26.53 24.78
C LEU A 790 31.37 -25.92 26.12
N ARG A 791 32.57 -25.37 26.21
CA ARG A 791 33.04 -24.71 27.40
C ARG A 791 32.31 -23.42 27.70
N ASN A 792 31.96 -22.63 26.66
CA ASN A 792 31.17 -21.40 26.80
C ASN A 792 29.67 -21.66 26.91
N ALA A 793 29.14 -22.80 26.42
CA ALA A 793 27.76 -23.23 26.57
C ALA A 793 27.51 -23.94 27.91
N ILE A 794 28.54 -24.49 28.54
CA ILE A 794 28.43 -25.16 29.84
C ILE A 794 28.52 -24.16 31.01
N LEU A 795 28.80 -22.90 30.74
CA LEU A 795 28.88 -21.87 31.80
C LEU A 795 28.23 -20.54 31.39
N PRO A 796 26.97 -20.41 31.66
CA PRO A 796 26.57 -19.38 32.58
C PRO A 796 26.41 -20.06 33.96
N GLN A 797 27.17 -19.62 34.92
CA GLN A 797 26.92 -19.90 36.29
C GLN A 797 25.46 -19.71 36.59
N GLU A 798 24.82 -20.80 37.11
CA GLU A 798 23.71 -20.79 38.01
C GLU A 798 22.67 -19.68 37.83
N VAL A 799 22.08 -19.58 36.65
CA VAL A 799 20.75 -19.01 36.55
C VAL A 799 19.80 -20.22 36.60
N PRO A 800 18.91 -20.35 37.58
CA PRO A 800 17.91 -21.40 37.59
C PRO A 800 17.17 -21.42 36.27
N LEU A 801 16.92 -22.61 35.71
CA LEU A 801 16.28 -22.76 34.39
C LEU A 801 14.95 -22.01 34.27
N GLU A 802 14.34 -21.67 35.41
CA GLU A 802 13.09 -20.89 35.54
C GLU A 802 13.26 -19.38 35.24
N GLU A 803 14.44 -18.79 35.38
CA GLU A 803 14.68 -17.37 35.10
C GLU A 803 15.21 -17.13 33.67
N ALA A 804 15.72 -18.16 32.98
CA ALA A 804 16.29 -18.04 31.63
C ALA A 804 15.23 -18.19 30.51
N ILE A 805 14.00 -18.57 30.83
CA ILE A 805 12.90 -18.70 29.87
C ILE A 805 11.92 -17.56 30.15
N PRO A 806 11.88 -16.52 29.31
CA PRO A 806 10.77 -15.58 29.39
C PRO A 806 9.50 -16.38 29.17
N ASN A 807 8.51 -16.15 30.00
CA ASN A 807 7.18 -16.77 30.04
C ASN A 807 6.45 -16.66 28.68
N VAL A 808 6.90 -17.39 27.69
CA VAL A 808 6.19 -17.68 26.46
C VAL A 808 5.63 -19.09 26.66
N GLY A 809 4.32 -19.19 26.92
CA GLY A 809 3.60 -20.38 27.34
C GLY A 809 3.66 -21.62 26.45
N LEU A 810 4.86 -22.08 26.15
CA LEU A 810 5.16 -23.35 25.52
C LEU A 810 6.02 -24.17 26.49
N GLN A 811 5.35 -24.92 27.36
CA GLN A 811 6.00 -26.04 28.05
C GLN A 811 6.36 -27.09 26.99
N ILE A 812 7.63 -27.11 26.59
CA ILE A 812 8.15 -28.23 25.79
C ILE A 812 8.36 -29.40 26.75
N ASP A 813 7.57 -30.47 26.57
CA ASP A 813 7.74 -31.70 27.32
C ASP A 813 9.17 -32.26 27.07
N PRO A 814 9.99 -32.42 28.13
CA PRO A 814 11.35 -32.93 27.97
C PRO A 814 11.46 -34.28 27.25
N ARG A 815 10.38 -35.03 27.19
CA ARG A 815 10.30 -36.35 26.52
C ARG A 815 10.31 -36.28 25.01
N ILE A 816 10.02 -35.12 24.44
CA ILE A 816 10.15 -34.84 22.98
C ILE A 816 11.61 -34.89 22.53
N LEU A 817 12.53 -34.57 23.44
CA LEU A 817 13.98 -34.58 23.17
C LEU A 817 14.62 -35.97 23.24
N THR A 818 13.98 -36.93 23.87
CA THR A 818 14.53 -38.29 24.09
C THR A 818 13.87 -39.43 23.29
N GLY A 819 12.83 -39.12 22.48
CA GLY A 819 12.18 -40.11 21.61
C GLY A 819 11.40 -41.19 22.31
N SER A 820 11.08 -41.09 23.60
CA SER A 820 10.35 -42.08 24.35
C SER A 820 8.83 -41.94 24.20
N PRO A 821 8.07 -43.01 24.01
CA PRO A 821 6.62 -42.96 23.87
C PRO A 821 5.92 -42.55 25.16
N PRO A 822 4.79 -41.85 25.08
CA PRO A 822 4.08 -41.36 26.24
C PRO A 822 3.43 -42.50 27.03
N PRO A 823 3.42 -42.46 28.38
CA PRO A 823 2.73 -43.42 29.17
C PRO A 823 1.19 -43.27 29.09
N SER A 824 0.50 -44.37 29.01
CA SER A 824 -0.97 -44.43 28.97
C SER A 824 -1.59 -43.89 30.28
N HIS A 825 -2.37 -42.81 30.19
CA HIS A 825 -3.09 -42.26 31.33
C HIS A 825 -4.31 -43.12 31.66
N LYS A 826 -4.30 -43.74 32.84
CA LYS A 826 -5.53 -44.09 33.56
C LYS A 826 -5.99 -42.86 34.34
N ALA A 827 -7.18 -42.39 34.03
CA ALA A 827 -7.80 -41.26 34.70
C ALA A 827 -8.13 -41.67 36.17
N THR A 828 -7.55 -40.97 37.14
CA THR A 828 -8.02 -40.93 38.51
C THR A 828 -8.54 -39.54 38.84
N LEU A 829 -9.78 -39.48 39.26
CA LEU A 829 -10.47 -38.27 39.73
C LEU A 829 -9.81 -37.74 41.02
N PRO A 830 -9.68 -36.40 41.17
CA PRO A 830 -9.20 -35.84 42.44
C PRO A 830 -10.30 -35.85 43.51
N SER A 831 -9.93 -36.35 44.71
CA SER A 831 -10.71 -36.23 45.92
C SER A 831 -10.64 -34.79 46.47
N GLU A 832 -11.79 -34.29 46.90
CA GLU A 832 -11.95 -33.08 47.69
C GLU A 832 -11.17 -33.10 48.99
N GLN A 833 -10.52 -31.98 49.35
CA GLN A 833 -10.31 -31.58 50.73
C GLN A 833 -10.33 -30.06 50.92
N PRO A 834 -10.64 -29.54 52.13
CA PRO A 834 -11.45 -28.33 52.27
C PRO A 834 -10.67 -27.04 52.58
N ALA A 835 -11.41 -25.96 52.46
CA ALA A 835 -11.00 -24.59 52.70
C ALA A 835 -10.57 -24.29 54.13
N SER A 836 -9.56 -23.48 54.33
CA SER A 836 -9.44 -22.57 55.48
C SER A 836 -8.63 -21.32 55.19
N GLY A 837 -9.25 -20.18 55.40
CA GLY A 837 -8.67 -19.08 56.11
C GLY A 837 -8.17 -17.87 55.33
N LYS A 838 -9.06 -16.93 55.17
CA LYS A 838 -8.89 -15.45 55.23
C LYS A 838 -7.48 -14.82 55.31
N LYS A 839 -7.18 -13.89 54.45
CA LYS A 839 -7.00 -12.45 54.85
C LYS A 839 -6.94 -11.53 53.64
N GLU A 840 -7.66 -10.43 53.81
CA GLU A 840 -7.72 -9.24 53.01
C GLU A 840 -6.36 -8.50 52.89
N SER A 841 -6.10 -7.88 51.75
CA SER A 841 -5.76 -6.45 51.71
C SER A 841 -5.59 -5.90 50.29
N ARG A 842 -6.49 -5.02 49.95
CA ARG A 842 -6.31 -3.68 49.37
C ARG A 842 -5.50 -3.51 48.09
N ASN A 843 -6.25 -3.14 47.09
CA ASN A 843 -5.92 -2.32 45.95
C ASN A 843 -5.34 -0.94 46.35
N PRO A 844 -4.46 -0.32 45.63
CA PRO A 844 -4.74 0.96 44.98
C PRO A 844 -4.22 0.95 43.53
N LEU A 845 -5.07 1.25 42.61
CA LEU A 845 -5.57 2.53 42.06
C LEU A 845 -4.53 3.50 41.56
N LEU A 846 -4.73 3.79 40.32
CA LEU A 846 -4.90 5.18 39.75
C LEU A 846 -3.84 6.19 40.17
N ASP A 847 -3.01 6.50 39.21
CA ASP A 847 -2.99 7.83 38.61
C ASP A 847 -2.37 7.74 37.21
#